data_b6783363890bed3817eeee4b2b98c4f9
#
_entry.id   b6783363890bed3817eeee4b2b98c4f9
#
_cell.length_a   1.000
_cell.length_b   1.000
_cell.length_c   1.000
_cell.angle_alpha   90.00
_cell.angle_beta   90.00
_cell.angle_gamma   90.00
#
_symmetry.space_group_name_H-M   'P 1'
#
loop_
_entity.id
_entity.type
_entity.pdbx_description
1 polymer ?
#
loop_
_entity_poly.entity_id
_entity_poly.type
_entity_poly.pdbx_seq_one_letter_code
_entity_poly.pdbx_strand_id
1 'polypeptide(L)'
;MRLSDIKTGESCVIVKILGHGSFRKRMMEMGFVRGKKILVEQNAPLRDPIKYRILDYEISLRRAEANLIEVVREQQAADVPNEDIAIIKEDDCGFINKFDTERHTINVALIGNPNCGKTSLFNIASGAKEHVGNYSGVTVDAKSGRMEYNGYSFNIVDLPGTYSLSAYSPEELYVRRYLHDEVPDVIINVVDSSNLERNLYLTTELIDMDRSMVIALNMYDELERSKVTFDYESLERMIGVPMVPTVSKSGKGVNELFDTIISVYEGRNDVVRHVHIGFKKDIEDAIKQIQTRLKSEADLDMRFSARYLSIKLLEGDKEVVTMLSSLPHYAEIKALRDSLVAEIEKSHEEDMATVMANSKYGFVSGALRETLHTEDKEEAKTTAMIDAVVTSRLFGFPIFIFIMWLMFWATFTIGQYPMDWIDAGVGLIGDLISTYMPDGPVKDMLIDGVIGGVGGVIVFLPNILILYAFISFMEDSGYMARAAFIMDKIMHKIGLHGKSFIPLVMGFGCNVPAIIATRTIESHSSRLITILIDPFMSCGARLPIYLLLIGVFFPNHASLALLSLYALGIIVAVVTARLLRKFHYKKDETPFVMELPPYRIPTMKATMRHMWAKGQQYLKKMGGIILVASLIICLLYTSDAADDTPCVD
;
A
#
# COMPACT_ATOMS: atom_id res chain seq x y z
N MET A 1 24.11 3.97 -22.08
CA MET A 1 23.50 5.27 -21.72
C MET A 1 22.77 5.11 -20.39
N ARG A 2 22.49 6.20 -19.68
CA ARG A 2 21.66 6.14 -18.46
C ARG A 2 20.20 6.41 -18.80
N LEU A 3 19.29 5.79 -18.05
CA LEU A 3 17.85 6.00 -18.25
C LEU A 3 17.46 7.48 -18.07
N SER A 4 18.16 8.22 -17.19
CA SER A 4 17.98 9.66 -16.98
C SER A 4 18.31 10.54 -18.20
N ASP A 5 19.05 10.02 -19.18
CA ASP A 5 19.52 10.75 -20.37
C ASP A 5 18.57 10.61 -21.56
N ILE A 6 17.64 9.68 -21.50
CA ILE A 6 16.64 9.42 -22.54
C ILE A 6 15.60 10.55 -22.55
N LYS A 7 15.24 11.00 -23.75
CA LYS A 7 14.28 12.11 -23.91
C LYS A 7 12.84 11.61 -23.81
N THR A 8 11.97 12.53 -23.43
CA THR A 8 10.51 12.31 -23.44
C THR A 8 10.04 11.86 -24.81
N GLY A 9 9.25 10.78 -24.88
CA GLY A 9 8.76 10.15 -26.09
C GLY A 9 9.70 9.10 -26.70
N GLU A 10 10.93 8.93 -26.19
CA GLU A 10 11.86 7.91 -26.67
C GLU A 10 11.69 6.60 -25.87
N SER A 11 11.85 5.47 -26.57
CA SER A 11 11.90 4.13 -25.99
C SER A 11 13.33 3.63 -25.89
N CYS A 12 13.62 2.86 -24.85
CA CYS A 12 14.91 2.20 -24.62
C CYS A 12 14.70 0.82 -23.99
N VAL A 13 15.75 0.03 -23.99
CA VAL A 13 15.76 -1.33 -23.40
C VAL A 13 16.77 -1.36 -22.26
N ILE A 14 16.38 -1.99 -21.14
CA ILE A 14 17.23 -2.13 -19.95
C ILE A 14 18.38 -3.11 -20.27
N VAL A 15 19.61 -2.69 -19.94
CA VAL A 15 20.80 -3.53 -20.01
C VAL A 15 21.21 -4.01 -18.63
N LYS A 16 21.28 -3.09 -17.64
CA LYS A 16 21.78 -3.41 -16.30
C LYS A 16 21.31 -2.38 -15.27
N ILE A 17 21.05 -2.84 -14.03
CA ILE A 17 20.85 -1.95 -12.87
C ILE A 17 22.17 -1.85 -12.12
N LEU A 18 22.70 -0.63 -11.98
CA LEU A 18 24.00 -0.36 -11.35
C LEU A 18 23.88 -0.12 -9.84
N GLY A 19 22.69 0.17 -9.35
CA GLY A 19 22.42 0.27 -7.91
C GLY A 19 22.62 -1.06 -7.20
N HIS A 20 22.82 -1.03 -5.89
CA HIS A 20 23.04 -2.22 -5.05
C HIS A 20 22.00 -2.30 -3.92
N GLY A 21 21.89 -3.47 -3.29
CA GLY A 21 21.07 -3.68 -2.11
C GLY A 21 19.56 -3.50 -2.37
N SER A 22 18.89 -2.80 -1.45
CA SER A 22 17.44 -2.59 -1.49
C SER A 22 16.95 -1.87 -2.74
N PHE A 23 17.75 -0.94 -3.31
CA PHE A 23 17.41 -0.25 -4.54
C PHE A 23 17.27 -1.22 -5.71
N ARG A 24 18.31 -2.05 -5.96
CA ARG A 24 18.30 -3.01 -7.08
C ARG A 24 17.13 -3.96 -6.98
N LYS A 25 16.93 -4.53 -5.79
CA LYS A 25 15.85 -5.47 -5.55
C LYS A 25 14.47 -4.85 -5.80
N ARG A 26 14.24 -3.63 -5.28
CA ARG A 26 12.99 -2.90 -5.50
C ARG A 26 12.75 -2.61 -6.99
N MET A 27 13.79 -2.29 -7.74
CA MET A 27 13.68 -2.11 -9.19
C MET A 27 13.28 -3.41 -9.89
N MET A 28 13.87 -4.54 -9.50
CA MET A 28 13.51 -5.84 -10.06
C MET A 28 12.06 -6.23 -9.74
N GLU A 29 11.61 -6.07 -8.50
CA GLU A 29 10.20 -6.29 -8.10
C GLU A 29 9.21 -5.43 -8.90
N MET A 30 9.66 -4.27 -9.35
CA MET A 30 8.91 -3.37 -10.22
C MET A 30 9.10 -3.70 -11.72
N GLY A 31 9.74 -4.82 -12.07
CA GLY A 31 9.91 -5.27 -13.45
C GLY A 31 11.02 -4.58 -14.21
N PHE A 32 11.92 -3.83 -13.55
CA PHE A 32 13.11 -3.31 -14.20
C PHE A 32 14.16 -4.42 -14.35
N VAL A 33 13.94 -5.31 -15.30
CA VAL A 33 14.83 -6.44 -15.59
C VAL A 33 15.43 -6.30 -16.98
N ARG A 34 16.56 -6.96 -17.21
CA ARG A 34 17.29 -6.92 -18.49
C ARG A 34 16.35 -7.30 -19.65
N GLY A 35 16.48 -6.61 -20.77
CA GLY A 35 15.70 -6.85 -21.97
C GLY A 35 14.31 -6.22 -22.00
N LYS A 36 13.82 -5.64 -20.88
CA LYS A 36 12.52 -4.97 -20.87
C LYS A 36 12.59 -3.59 -21.50
N LYS A 37 11.54 -3.28 -22.28
CA LYS A 37 11.36 -1.99 -22.92
C LYS A 37 10.78 -0.97 -21.95
N ILE A 38 11.34 0.24 -21.93
CA ILE A 38 10.87 1.38 -21.16
C ILE A 38 10.59 2.53 -22.11
N LEU A 39 9.46 3.19 -21.94
CA LEU A 39 9.11 4.44 -22.61
C LEU A 39 9.23 5.59 -21.60
N VAL A 40 9.92 6.66 -21.97
CA VAL A 40 9.96 7.90 -21.19
C VAL A 40 8.76 8.76 -21.55
N GLU A 41 7.77 8.83 -20.67
CA GLU A 41 6.51 9.54 -20.99
C GLU A 41 6.59 11.02 -20.72
N GLN A 42 6.97 11.42 -19.50
CA GLN A 42 6.89 12.82 -19.10
C GLN A 42 7.83 13.14 -17.93
N ASN A 43 8.27 14.39 -17.86
CA ASN A 43 8.94 14.92 -16.68
C ASN A 43 7.93 15.67 -15.81
N ALA A 44 8.06 15.56 -14.48
CA ALA A 44 7.31 16.41 -13.55
C ALA A 44 7.51 17.90 -13.85
N PRO A 45 6.59 18.80 -13.44
CA PRO A 45 6.69 20.25 -13.70
C PRO A 45 8.04 20.85 -13.31
N LEU A 46 8.66 20.34 -12.25
CA LEU A 46 9.98 20.76 -11.78
C LEU A 46 11.16 19.97 -12.38
N ARG A 47 10.94 19.19 -13.46
CA ARG A 47 11.88 18.32 -14.18
C ARG A 47 12.37 17.11 -13.38
N ASP A 48 11.80 16.84 -12.22
CA ASP A 48 12.12 15.71 -11.36
C ASP A 48 10.93 15.48 -10.41
N PRO A 49 10.42 14.23 -10.27
CA PRO A 49 10.83 12.98 -10.93
C PRO A 49 10.45 12.86 -12.41
N ILE A 50 10.82 11.74 -13.05
CA ILE A 50 10.48 11.41 -14.44
C ILE A 50 9.49 10.25 -14.44
N LYS A 51 8.46 10.35 -15.27
CA LYS A 51 7.45 9.31 -15.50
C LYS A 51 7.88 8.39 -16.62
N TYR A 52 7.86 7.11 -16.34
CA TYR A 52 8.20 6.03 -17.26
C TYR A 52 7.04 5.07 -17.40
N ARG A 53 6.95 4.39 -18.54
CA ARG A 53 6.06 3.24 -18.74
C ARG A 53 6.89 1.99 -18.93
N ILE A 54 6.62 0.97 -18.11
CA ILE A 54 7.25 -0.35 -18.16
C ILE A 54 6.17 -1.40 -17.88
N LEU A 55 6.19 -2.55 -18.57
CA LEU A 55 5.22 -3.64 -18.38
C LEU A 55 3.76 -3.14 -18.34
N ASP A 56 3.41 -2.18 -19.21
CA ASP A 56 2.10 -1.56 -19.35
C ASP A 56 1.57 -0.75 -18.15
N TYR A 57 2.42 -0.46 -17.15
CA TYR A 57 2.05 0.44 -16.05
C TYR A 57 2.98 1.65 -15.95
N GLU A 58 2.50 2.67 -15.27
CA GLU A 58 3.17 3.95 -15.13
C GLU A 58 3.90 4.03 -13.79
N ILE A 59 5.16 4.41 -13.84
CA ILE A 59 6.03 4.53 -12.68
C ILE A 59 6.83 5.83 -12.74
N SER A 60 7.09 6.43 -11.59
CA SER A 60 7.96 7.60 -11.51
C SER A 60 9.22 7.29 -10.72
N LEU A 61 10.36 7.71 -11.27
CA LEU A 61 11.67 7.63 -10.64
C LEU A 61 12.31 9.00 -10.59
N ARG A 62 13.07 9.27 -9.54
CA ARG A 62 13.93 10.46 -9.50
C ARG A 62 15.08 10.32 -10.46
N ARG A 63 15.58 11.44 -10.97
CA ARG A 63 16.75 11.43 -11.89
C ARG A 63 17.96 10.72 -11.30
N ALA A 64 18.20 10.86 -10.01
CA ALA A 64 19.29 10.18 -9.33
C ALA A 64 19.14 8.66 -9.38
N GLU A 65 17.92 8.14 -9.25
CA GLU A 65 17.60 6.71 -9.33
C GLU A 65 17.64 6.21 -10.77
N ALA A 66 17.04 6.96 -11.71
CA ALA A 66 17.12 6.65 -13.13
C ALA A 66 18.57 6.63 -13.68
N ASN A 67 19.46 7.41 -13.08
CA ASN A 67 20.89 7.40 -13.43
C ASN A 67 21.61 6.10 -13.02
N LEU A 68 21.02 5.30 -12.14
CA LEU A 68 21.53 3.98 -11.75
C LEU A 68 21.05 2.84 -12.66
N ILE A 69 20.29 3.14 -13.72
CA ILE A 69 19.79 2.15 -14.68
C ILE A 69 20.47 2.41 -16.02
N GLU A 70 21.15 1.39 -16.53
CA GLU A 70 21.81 1.41 -17.83
C GLU A 70 20.87 0.89 -18.91
N VAL A 71 20.77 1.63 -20.02
CA VAL A 71 19.86 1.35 -21.12
C VAL A 71 20.54 1.53 -22.48
N VAL A 72 19.98 0.88 -23.51
CA VAL A 72 20.32 1.08 -24.91
C VAL A 72 19.09 1.53 -25.68
N ARG A 73 19.27 2.30 -26.76
CA ARG A 73 18.14 2.67 -27.63
C ARG A 73 17.59 1.45 -28.32
N GLU A 74 16.28 1.40 -28.50
CA GLU A 74 15.57 0.27 -29.13
C GLU A 74 16.18 -0.13 -30.50
N GLN A 75 16.62 0.84 -31.30
CA GLN A 75 17.29 0.61 -32.60
C GLN A 75 18.65 -0.10 -32.49
N GLN A 76 19.24 -0.15 -31.30
CA GLN A 76 20.53 -0.78 -31.02
C GLN A 76 20.43 -2.06 -30.20
N ALA A 77 19.21 -2.43 -29.82
CA ALA A 77 18.89 -3.61 -29.01
C ALA A 77 18.71 -4.86 -29.90
N ALA A 78 19.49 -5.04 -30.95
CA ALA A 78 19.50 -6.28 -31.70
C ALA A 78 19.87 -7.44 -30.77
N ASP A 79 18.91 -8.37 -30.56
CA ASP A 79 19.07 -9.68 -29.91
C ASP A 79 19.59 -9.67 -28.46
N VAL A 80 18.76 -9.18 -27.53
CA VAL A 80 18.81 -9.70 -26.16
C VAL A 80 18.00 -10.99 -26.16
N PRO A 81 18.62 -12.19 -26.05
CA PRO A 81 17.88 -13.45 -26.12
C PRO A 81 16.84 -13.51 -25.01
N ASN A 82 15.58 -13.73 -25.39
CA ASN A 82 14.60 -14.25 -24.44
C ASN A 82 14.98 -15.72 -24.19
N GLU A 83 15.25 -16.04 -22.94
CA GLU A 83 15.68 -17.38 -22.55
C GLU A 83 14.45 -18.26 -22.41
N ASP A 84 14.38 -19.36 -23.15
CA ASP A 84 13.35 -20.39 -22.99
C ASP A 84 13.59 -21.11 -21.67
N ILE A 85 12.71 -20.89 -20.70
CA ILE A 85 12.75 -21.51 -19.38
C ILE A 85 11.71 -22.63 -19.37
N ALA A 86 12.18 -23.86 -19.08
CA ALA A 86 11.33 -25.05 -19.03
C ALA A 86 10.60 -25.18 -17.68
N ILE A 87 9.41 -25.78 -17.71
CA ILE A 87 8.71 -26.22 -16.49
C ILE A 87 9.29 -27.57 -16.06
N ILE A 88 9.68 -27.67 -14.79
CA ILE A 88 10.16 -28.91 -14.21
C ILE A 88 8.99 -29.59 -13.49
N LYS A 89 8.70 -30.83 -13.88
CA LYS A 89 7.76 -31.70 -13.16
C LYS A 89 8.59 -32.62 -12.25
N GLU A 90 8.44 -32.47 -10.96
CA GLU A 90 9.01 -33.40 -9.98
C GLU A 90 7.90 -34.35 -9.50
N ASP A 91 8.08 -35.67 -9.77
CA ASP A 91 7.08 -36.70 -9.41
C ASP A 91 7.13 -37.11 -7.91
N ASP A 92 8.08 -36.60 -7.11
CA ASP A 92 8.42 -37.14 -5.79
C ASP A 92 8.12 -36.20 -4.59
N CYS A 93 7.55 -35.02 -4.80
CA CYS A 93 7.20 -34.11 -3.73
C CYS A 93 5.70 -33.79 -3.77
N GLY A 94 4.92 -34.25 -2.82
CA GLY A 94 3.54 -33.79 -2.60
C GLY A 94 3.50 -32.44 -1.91
N PHE A 95 2.37 -31.72 -2.01
CA PHE A 95 2.16 -30.51 -1.22
C PHE A 95 2.41 -30.76 0.28
N ILE A 96 2.99 -29.79 0.96
CA ILE A 96 3.33 -29.87 2.39
C ILE A 96 2.06 -30.09 3.24
N ASN A 97 0.90 -29.66 2.76
CA ASN A 97 -0.36 -29.81 3.46
C ASN A 97 -1.08 -31.10 3.08
N LYS A 98 -1.14 -32.06 4.02
CA LYS A 98 -2.16 -33.11 3.98
C LYS A 98 -3.43 -32.53 4.60
N PHE A 99 -4.46 -32.31 3.78
CA PHE A 99 -5.74 -31.79 4.23
C PHE A 99 -6.45 -32.82 5.11
N ASP A 100 -6.95 -32.36 6.25
CA ASP A 100 -7.85 -33.13 7.10
C ASP A 100 -9.27 -32.86 6.59
N THR A 101 -9.72 -33.70 5.66
CA THR A 101 -11.05 -33.58 5.01
C THR A 101 -12.24 -33.77 5.95
N GLU A 102 -12.01 -34.19 7.20
CA GLU A 102 -13.04 -34.27 8.23
C GLU A 102 -13.34 -32.88 8.84
N ARG A 103 -12.47 -31.88 8.65
CA ARG A 103 -12.71 -30.53 9.11
C ARG A 103 -13.54 -29.74 8.09
N HIS A 104 -14.71 -29.27 8.51
CA HIS A 104 -15.54 -28.36 7.73
C HIS A 104 -15.09 -26.88 7.84
N THR A 105 -13.91 -26.61 8.34
CA THR A 105 -13.35 -25.25 8.46
C THR A 105 -12.09 -25.11 7.61
N ILE A 106 -12.10 -24.15 6.70
CA ILE A 106 -10.99 -23.88 5.77
C ILE A 106 -10.36 -22.53 6.15
N ASN A 107 -9.06 -22.52 6.45
CA ASN A 107 -8.30 -21.32 6.73
C ASN A 107 -7.70 -20.80 5.43
N VAL A 108 -8.05 -19.57 5.08
CA VAL A 108 -7.68 -18.95 3.81
C VAL A 108 -6.89 -17.67 4.03
N ALA A 109 -5.75 -17.53 3.37
CA ALA A 109 -4.98 -16.29 3.33
C ALA A 109 -5.16 -15.59 1.98
N LEU A 110 -5.60 -14.32 1.99
CA LEU A 110 -5.59 -13.48 0.81
C LEU A 110 -4.24 -12.79 0.67
N ILE A 111 -3.59 -13.01 -0.46
CA ILE A 111 -2.30 -12.41 -0.83
C ILE A 111 -2.45 -11.73 -2.19
N GLY A 112 -1.64 -10.74 -2.47
CA GLY A 112 -1.60 -10.09 -3.77
C GLY A 112 -0.89 -8.74 -3.72
N ASN A 113 -0.61 -8.21 -4.88
CA ASN A 113 0.07 -6.92 -5.00
C ASN A 113 -0.76 -5.79 -4.39
N PRO A 114 -0.13 -4.69 -3.94
CA PRO A 114 -0.86 -3.47 -3.63
C PRO A 114 -1.77 -3.05 -4.80
N ASN A 115 -2.98 -2.59 -4.48
CA ASN A 115 -3.99 -2.12 -5.44
C ASN A 115 -4.62 -3.18 -6.36
N CYS A 116 -4.35 -4.47 -6.21
CA CYS A 116 -5.02 -5.54 -6.97
C CYS A 116 -6.50 -5.77 -6.58
N GLY A 117 -7.04 -5.01 -5.62
CA GLY A 117 -8.42 -5.12 -5.17
C GLY A 117 -8.66 -6.19 -4.09
N LYS A 118 -7.61 -6.68 -3.43
CA LYS A 118 -7.64 -7.70 -2.40
C LYS A 118 -8.62 -7.39 -1.25
N THR A 119 -8.51 -6.21 -0.63
CA THR A 119 -9.43 -5.79 0.45
C THR A 119 -10.87 -5.63 -0.03
N SER A 120 -11.09 -5.27 -1.31
CA SER A 120 -12.44 -5.23 -1.88
C SER A 120 -13.04 -6.63 -2.01
N LEU A 121 -12.23 -7.60 -2.44
CA LEU A 121 -12.63 -9.01 -2.50
C LEU A 121 -12.93 -9.56 -1.09
N PHE A 122 -12.06 -9.27 -0.11
CA PHE A 122 -12.27 -9.62 1.30
C PHE A 122 -13.58 -9.08 1.86
N ASN A 123 -13.90 -7.80 1.63
CA ASN A 123 -15.11 -7.17 2.13
C ASN A 123 -16.39 -7.80 1.56
N ILE A 124 -16.36 -8.25 0.32
CA ILE A 124 -17.49 -8.97 -0.30
C ILE A 124 -17.60 -10.37 0.27
N ALA A 125 -16.49 -11.07 0.37
CA ALA A 125 -16.43 -12.43 0.89
C ALA A 125 -16.85 -12.51 2.38
N SER A 126 -16.40 -11.58 3.22
CA SER A 126 -16.67 -11.60 4.68
C SER A 126 -18.04 -11.04 5.09
N GLY A 127 -18.80 -10.46 4.16
CA GLY A 127 -20.14 -9.93 4.44
C GLY A 127 -20.19 -8.87 5.56
N ALA A 128 -19.14 -8.06 5.71
CA ALA A 128 -18.98 -6.99 6.71
C ALA A 128 -18.88 -7.46 8.19
N LYS A 129 -18.60 -8.72 8.47
CA LYS A 129 -18.23 -9.23 9.80
C LYS A 129 -16.71 -9.21 9.98
N GLU A 130 -16.14 -8.00 10.06
CA GLU A 130 -14.69 -7.81 10.20
C GLU A 130 -14.24 -7.82 11.66
N HIS A 131 -13.17 -8.55 11.95
CA HIS A 131 -12.37 -8.39 13.16
C HIS A 131 -10.98 -7.89 12.78
N VAL A 132 -10.57 -6.76 13.35
CA VAL A 132 -9.20 -6.25 13.23
C VAL A 132 -8.38 -6.89 14.34
N GLY A 133 -7.47 -7.78 14.00
CA GLY A 133 -6.54 -8.40 14.92
C GLY A 133 -5.18 -7.74 14.83
N ASN A 134 -4.64 -7.25 15.97
CA ASN A 134 -3.23 -6.88 16.09
C ASN A 134 -2.46 -8.14 16.49
N TYR A 135 -1.63 -8.66 15.60
CA TYR A 135 -0.70 -9.71 15.95
C TYR A 135 0.53 -9.12 16.66
N SER A 136 0.94 -9.78 17.76
CA SER A 136 2.06 -9.33 18.59
C SER A 136 3.37 -9.33 17.80
N GLY A 137 4.02 -8.17 17.72
CA GLY A 137 5.38 -8.01 17.21
C GLY A 137 5.57 -7.21 15.93
N VAL A 138 4.49 -6.86 15.19
CA VAL A 138 4.56 -6.00 14.00
C VAL A 138 3.38 -5.02 13.99
N THR A 139 3.63 -3.75 13.68
CA THR A 139 2.60 -2.69 13.59
C THR A 139 1.78 -2.77 12.28
N VAL A 140 1.46 -3.97 11.81
CA VAL A 140 0.71 -4.18 10.57
C VAL A 140 -0.64 -4.79 10.92
N ASP A 141 -1.72 -4.12 10.53
CA ASP A 141 -3.10 -4.55 10.79
C ASP A 141 -3.50 -5.60 9.73
N ALA A 142 -3.64 -6.87 10.11
CA ALA A 142 -4.33 -7.87 9.30
C ALA A 142 -5.82 -7.90 9.69
N LYS A 143 -6.68 -8.02 8.69
CA LYS A 143 -8.12 -8.16 8.90
C LYS A 143 -8.51 -9.61 8.77
N SER A 144 -9.30 -10.12 9.70
CA SER A 144 -9.88 -11.45 9.62
C SER A 144 -11.40 -11.39 9.51
N GLY A 145 -11.98 -12.31 8.75
CA GLY A 145 -13.41 -12.44 8.56
C GLY A 145 -13.84 -13.90 8.51
N ARG A 146 -15.09 -14.18 8.83
CA ARG A 146 -15.68 -15.52 8.72
C ARG A 146 -16.84 -15.50 7.74
N MET A 147 -16.92 -16.54 6.93
CA MET A 147 -17.99 -16.76 5.96
C MET A 147 -18.39 -18.23 5.98
N GLU A 148 -19.69 -18.50 5.81
CA GLU A 148 -20.21 -19.85 5.60
C GLU A 148 -20.68 -20.00 4.15
N TYR A 149 -20.21 -21.02 3.46
CA TYR A 149 -20.56 -21.30 2.08
C TYR A 149 -20.52 -22.81 1.80
N ASN A 150 -21.59 -23.34 1.18
CA ASN A 150 -21.72 -24.75 0.78
C ASN A 150 -21.35 -25.77 1.89
N GLY A 151 -21.73 -25.49 3.16
CA GLY A 151 -21.47 -26.36 4.31
C GLY A 151 -20.08 -26.25 4.92
N TYR A 152 -19.21 -25.38 4.38
CA TYR A 152 -17.91 -25.06 4.93
C TYR A 152 -17.88 -23.69 5.62
N SER A 153 -17.12 -23.60 6.71
CA SER A 153 -16.83 -22.35 7.39
C SER A 153 -15.44 -21.86 6.96
N PHE A 154 -15.35 -20.68 6.34
CA PHE A 154 -14.10 -20.08 5.90
C PHE A 154 -13.61 -19.06 6.92
N ASN A 155 -12.38 -19.21 7.39
CA ASN A 155 -11.65 -18.19 8.11
C ASN A 155 -10.74 -17.47 7.13
N ILE A 156 -11.08 -16.26 6.73
CA ILE A 156 -10.36 -15.51 5.70
C ILE A 156 -9.52 -14.44 6.37
N VAL A 157 -8.23 -14.36 6.05
CA VAL A 157 -7.33 -13.32 6.53
C VAL A 157 -6.82 -12.48 5.36
N ASP A 158 -7.08 -11.17 5.40
CA ASP A 158 -6.56 -10.21 4.43
C ASP A 158 -5.16 -9.77 4.86
N LEU A 159 -4.13 -10.28 4.17
CA LEU A 159 -2.74 -9.92 4.42
C LEU A 159 -2.37 -8.61 3.72
N PRO A 160 -1.37 -7.87 4.21
CA PRO A 160 -0.87 -6.67 3.53
C PRO A 160 -0.51 -6.92 2.07
N GLY A 161 -0.64 -5.90 1.22
CA GLY A 161 -0.21 -6.00 -0.17
C GLY A 161 1.30 -6.07 -0.26
N THR A 162 1.80 -7.05 -1.05
CA THR A 162 3.23 -7.25 -1.25
C THR A 162 3.53 -7.54 -2.72
N TYR A 163 4.71 -7.14 -3.19
CA TYR A 163 5.18 -7.42 -4.56
C TYR A 163 6.04 -8.67 -4.63
N SER A 164 6.66 -9.05 -3.51
CA SER A 164 7.49 -10.23 -3.38
C SER A 164 7.42 -10.77 -1.94
N LEU A 165 7.92 -11.98 -1.72
CA LEU A 165 8.09 -12.57 -0.39
C LEU A 165 9.50 -12.35 0.17
N SER A 166 10.20 -11.35 -0.32
CA SER A 166 11.51 -10.97 0.18
C SER A 166 11.36 -10.10 1.43
N ALA A 167 12.01 -10.45 2.52
CA ALA A 167 11.88 -9.80 3.83
C ALA A 167 12.52 -8.39 3.90
N TYR A 168 12.16 -7.46 3.00
CA TYR A 168 12.70 -6.11 2.96
C TYR A 168 11.78 -5.06 3.57
N SER A 169 10.47 -5.17 3.35
CA SER A 169 9.50 -4.32 4.03
C SER A 169 8.90 -5.04 5.24
N PRO A 170 8.42 -4.30 6.25
CA PRO A 170 7.71 -4.90 7.39
C PRO A 170 6.47 -5.69 6.94
N GLU A 171 5.81 -5.24 5.88
CA GLU A 171 4.63 -5.87 5.28
C GLU A 171 5.00 -7.22 4.64
N GLU A 172 6.07 -7.27 3.85
CA GLU A 172 6.57 -8.51 3.23
C GLU A 172 7.01 -9.52 4.27
N LEU A 173 7.74 -9.06 5.29
CA LEU A 173 8.16 -9.88 6.41
C LEU A 173 6.96 -10.48 7.16
N TYR A 174 5.91 -9.67 7.36
CA TYR A 174 4.69 -10.11 8.01
C TYR A 174 3.96 -11.19 7.19
N VAL A 175 3.76 -10.95 5.88
CA VAL A 175 3.11 -11.93 4.98
C VAL A 175 3.86 -13.27 5.01
N ARG A 176 5.18 -13.23 4.90
CA ARG A 176 6.02 -14.41 4.90
C ARG A 176 5.95 -15.17 6.22
N ARG A 177 6.04 -14.48 7.37
CA ARG A 177 5.90 -15.10 8.70
C ARG A 177 4.51 -15.70 8.89
N TYR A 178 3.47 -15.00 8.46
CA TYR A 178 2.11 -15.53 8.54
C TYR A 178 1.98 -16.85 7.76
N LEU A 179 2.50 -16.91 6.54
CA LEU A 179 2.48 -18.13 5.73
C LEU A 179 3.29 -19.27 6.35
N HIS A 180 4.32 -18.95 7.12
CA HIS A 180 5.15 -19.91 7.82
C HIS A 180 4.50 -20.41 9.13
N ASP A 181 4.00 -19.49 9.96
CA ASP A 181 3.58 -19.79 11.33
C ASP A 181 2.14 -20.33 11.38
N GLU A 182 1.23 -19.73 10.61
CA GLU A 182 -0.20 -20.05 10.63
C GLU A 182 -0.60 -21.13 9.60
N VAL A 183 0.25 -21.36 8.59
CA VAL A 183 0.07 -22.40 7.57
C VAL A 183 -1.37 -22.50 7.07
N PRO A 184 -1.86 -21.52 6.26
CA PRO A 184 -3.23 -21.55 5.75
C PRO A 184 -3.47 -22.78 4.88
N ASP A 185 -4.70 -23.32 4.90
CA ASP A 185 -5.07 -24.49 4.10
C ASP A 185 -5.02 -24.17 2.60
N VAL A 186 -5.53 -22.99 2.20
CA VAL A 186 -5.48 -22.51 0.80
C VAL A 186 -5.10 -21.04 0.76
N ILE A 187 -4.23 -20.68 -0.17
CA ILE A 187 -3.88 -19.30 -0.46
C ILE A 187 -4.74 -18.79 -1.63
N ILE A 188 -5.38 -17.64 -1.49
CA ILE A 188 -5.96 -16.90 -2.62
C ILE A 188 -4.95 -15.84 -3.04
N ASN A 189 -4.35 -16.01 -4.20
CA ASN A 189 -3.51 -15.00 -4.80
C ASN A 189 -4.36 -14.08 -5.69
N VAL A 190 -4.57 -12.85 -5.25
CA VAL A 190 -5.37 -11.85 -5.98
C VAL A 190 -4.48 -11.12 -6.97
N VAL A 191 -4.72 -11.36 -8.25
CA VAL A 191 -3.97 -10.84 -9.38
C VAL A 191 -4.79 -9.77 -10.10
N ASP A 192 -4.20 -8.60 -10.34
CA ASP A 192 -4.79 -7.57 -11.19
C ASP A 192 -4.67 -7.98 -12.66
N SER A 193 -5.80 -8.30 -13.30
CA SER A 193 -5.85 -8.76 -14.68
C SER A 193 -5.41 -7.70 -15.70
N SER A 194 -5.39 -6.43 -15.32
CA SER A 194 -4.89 -5.34 -16.18
C SER A 194 -3.35 -5.26 -16.21
N ASN A 195 -2.67 -5.90 -15.25
CA ASN A 195 -1.21 -5.85 -15.07
C ASN A 195 -0.63 -7.25 -14.77
N LEU A 196 -0.94 -8.24 -15.61
CA LEU A 196 -0.64 -9.65 -15.36
C LEU A 196 0.86 -9.93 -15.15
N GLU A 197 1.72 -9.42 -16.02
CA GLU A 197 3.16 -9.76 -15.99
C GLU A 197 3.80 -9.42 -14.64
N ARG A 198 3.45 -8.28 -14.09
CA ARG A 198 3.96 -7.84 -12.80
C ARG A 198 3.35 -8.62 -11.62
N ASN A 199 2.04 -8.88 -11.68
CA ASN A 199 1.36 -9.59 -10.59
C ASN A 199 1.75 -11.06 -10.52
N LEU A 200 2.01 -11.70 -11.66
CA LEU A 200 2.44 -13.09 -11.74
C LEU A 200 3.86 -13.32 -11.20
N TYR A 201 4.69 -12.29 -11.04
CA TYR A 201 5.96 -12.43 -10.36
C TYR A 201 5.79 -12.94 -8.92
N LEU A 202 4.87 -12.35 -8.14
CA LEU A 202 4.53 -12.84 -6.80
C LEU A 202 3.99 -14.29 -6.85
N THR A 203 3.20 -14.61 -7.87
CA THR A 203 2.72 -15.99 -8.10
C THR A 203 3.87 -16.98 -8.20
N THR A 204 4.95 -16.61 -8.91
CA THR A 204 6.13 -17.47 -9.03
C THR A 204 6.79 -17.75 -7.68
N GLU A 205 6.81 -16.78 -6.78
CA GLU A 205 7.36 -16.95 -5.44
C GLU A 205 6.47 -17.81 -4.52
N LEU A 206 5.14 -17.72 -4.70
CA LEU A 206 4.19 -18.56 -3.99
C LEU A 206 4.25 -20.03 -4.46
N ILE A 207 4.45 -20.25 -5.77
CA ILE A 207 4.68 -21.61 -6.33
C ILE A 207 5.92 -22.24 -5.71
N ASP A 208 7.02 -21.49 -5.56
CA ASP A 208 8.24 -21.99 -4.93
C ASP A 208 8.03 -22.43 -3.47
N MET A 209 7.00 -21.91 -2.77
CA MET A 209 6.67 -22.29 -1.39
C MET A 209 5.95 -23.65 -1.26
N ASP A 210 5.53 -24.26 -2.35
CA ASP A 210 4.80 -25.54 -2.37
C ASP A 210 3.49 -25.53 -1.54
N ARG A 211 2.70 -24.44 -1.65
CA ARG A 211 1.42 -24.29 -0.95
C ARG A 211 0.25 -24.40 -1.91
N SER A 212 -0.84 -24.98 -1.42
CA SER A 212 -2.11 -25.00 -2.17
C SER A 212 -2.62 -23.60 -2.41
N MET A 213 -2.89 -23.25 -3.67
CA MET A 213 -3.21 -21.89 -4.08
C MET A 213 -4.30 -21.87 -5.15
N VAL A 214 -5.11 -20.82 -5.14
CA VAL A 214 -6.05 -20.44 -6.20
C VAL A 214 -5.76 -19.01 -6.60
N ILE A 215 -5.75 -18.71 -7.89
CA ILE A 215 -5.57 -17.35 -8.39
C ILE A 215 -6.93 -16.73 -8.66
N ALA A 216 -7.22 -15.60 -8.00
CA ALA A 216 -8.36 -14.77 -8.31
C ALA A 216 -7.92 -13.68 -9.30
N LEU A 217 -8.30 -13.83 -10.58
CA LEU A 217 -8.05 -12.83 -11.64
C LEU A 217 -9.03 -11.68 -11.46
N ASN A 218 -8.66 -10.72 -10.62
CA ASN A 218 -9.52 -9.60 -10.27
C ASN A 218 -9.44 -8.47 -11.31
N MET A 219 -10.44 -7.57 -11.31
CA MET A 219 -10.61 -6.52 -12.32
C MET A 219 -10.71 -7.08 -13.75
N TYR A 220 -11.25 -8.29 -13.87
CA TYR A 220 -11.36 -8.96 -15.15
C TYR A 220 -12.24 -8.19 -16.15
N ASP A 221 -13.19 -7.38 -15.66
CA ASP A 221 -14.00 -6.46 -16.48
C ASP A 221 -13.15 -5.35 -17.15
N GLU A 222 -12.01 -4.97 -16.57
CA GLU A 222 -11.08 -4.02 -17.19
C GLU A 222 -10.31 -4.69 -18.33
N LEU A 223 -9.93 -5.95 -18.16
CA LEU A 223 -9.30 -6.75 -19.22
C LEU A 223 -10.27 -6.98 -20.39
N GLU A 224 -11.52 -7.38 -20.11
CA GLU A 224 -12.57 -7.55 -21.14
C GLU A 224 -12.80 -6.26 -21.95
N ARG A 225 -12.80 -5.09 -21.30
CA ARG A 225 -12.95 -3.78 -21.97
C ARG A 225 -11.76 -3.40 -22.85
N SER A 226 -10.56 -3.83 -22.48
CA SER A 226 -9.33 -3.50 -23.23
C SER A 226 -9.19 -4.25 -24.54
N LYS A 227 -10.16 -5.10 -24.91
CA LYS A 227 -10.14 -5.97 -26.11
C LYS A 227 -8.91 -6.89 -26.17
N VAL A 228 -8.38 -7.24 -25.02
CA VAL A 228 -7.30 -8.21 -24.87
C VAL A 228 -7.91 -9.58 -24.68
N THR A 229 -7.52 -10.54 -25.49
CA THR A 229 -7.94 -11.93 -25.33
C THR A 229 -6.92 -12.64 -24.45
N PHE A 230 -7.36 -13.20 -23.32
CA PHE A 230 -6.52 -13.90 -22.38
C PHE A 230 -7.00 -15.33 -22.18
N ASP A 231 -6.20 -16.28 -22.62
CA ASP A 231 -6.41 -17.71 -22.42
C ASP A 231 -5.89 -18.14 -21.04
N TYR A 232 -6.65 -17.81 -19.99
CA TYR A 232 -6.27 -18.17 -18.62
C TYR A 232 -6.36 -19.68 -18.38
N GLU A 233 -7.21 -20.44 -19.12
CA GLU A 233 -7.30 -21.89 -18.99
C GLU A 233 -6.01 -22.59 -19.44
N SER A 234 -5.36 -22.09 -20.49
CA SER A 234 -4.06 -22.59 -20.90
C SER A 234 -2.97 -22.22 -19.89
N LEU A 235 -3.02 -21.00 -19.34
CA LEU A 235 -2.06 -20.57 -18.32
C LEU A 235 -2.21 -21.37 -17.02
N GLU A 236 -3.43 -21.63 -16.54
CA GLU A 236 -3.66 -22.44 -15.33
C GLU A 236 -3.14 -23.87 -15.48
N ARG A 237 -3.35 -24.48 -16.65
CA ARG A 237 -2.80 -25.81 -16.98
C ARG A 237 -1.27 -25.80 -17.04
N MET A 238 -0.69 -24.70 -17.51
CA MET A 238 0.76 -24.53 -17.62
C MET A 238 1.41 -24.42 -16.24
N ILE A 239 0.87 -23.59 -15.36
CA ILE A 239 1.44 -23.37 -14.02
C ILE A 239 0.87 -24.31 -12.93
N GLY A 240 -0.14 -25.12 -13.26
CA GLY A 240 -0.73 -26.07 -12.30
C GLY A 240 -1.53 -25.44 -11.17
N VAL A 241 -2.02 -24.23 -11.34
CA VAL A 241 -2.76 -23.45 -10.34
C VAL A 241 -4.09 -22.96 -10.93
N PRO A 242 -5.24 -23.33 -10.34
CA PRO A 242 -6.55 -22.90 -10.82
C PRO A 242 -6.72 -21.38 -10.80
N MET A 243 -7.35 -20.84 -11.86
CA MET A 243 -7.61 -19.42 -12.05
C MET A 243 -9.09 -19.14 -12.16
N VAL A 244 -9.59 -18.15 -11.41
CA VAL A 244 -11.00 -17.74 -11.45
C VAL A 244 -11.12 -16.26 -11.77
N PRO A 245 -11.77 -15.88 -12.89
CA PRO A 245 -12.08 -14.50 -13.20
C PRO A 245 -13.02 -13.88 -12.17
N THR A 246 -12.63 -12.76 -11.58
CA THR A 246 -13.40 -12.08 -10.54
C THR A 246 -13.52 -10.58 -10.80
N VAL A 247 -14.63 -9.99 -10.34
CA VAL A 247 -14.85 -8.54 -10.35
C VAL A 247 -15.30 -8.12 -8.95
N SER A 248 -14.36 -7.70 -8.11
CA SER A 248 -14.63 -7.34 -6.72
C SER A 248 -15.67 -6.23 -6.55
N LYS A 249 -15.88 -5.35 -7.54
CA LYS A 249 -16.90 -4.29 -7.47
C LYS A 249 -18.34 -4.83 -7.50
N SER A 250 -18.58 -5.86 -8.28
CA SER A 250 -19.92 -6.44 -8.50
C SER A 250 -20.14 -7.76 -7.75
N GLY A 251 -19.08 -8.41 -7.29
CA GLY A 251 -19.13 -9.75 -6.72
C GLY A 251 -19.19 -10.88 -7.77
N LYS A 252 -19.04 -10.56 -9.07
CA LYS A 252 -19.00 -11.58 -10.15
C LYS A 252 -17.79 -12.51 -9.91
N GLY A 253 -17.99 -13.81 -10.04
CA GLY A 253 -16.94 -14.84 -9.89
C GLY A 253 -16.59 -15.23 -8.45
N VAL A 254 -17.14 -14.55 -7.43
CA VAL A 254 -16.79 -14.83 -6.03
C VAL A 254 -17.29 -16.20 -5.57
N ASN A 255 -18.50 -16.60 -5.94
CA ASN A 255 -19.02 -17.93 -5.61
C ASN A 255 -18.20 -19.03 -6.29
N GLU A 256 -17.87 -18.85 -7.57
CA GLU A 256 -17.02 -19.77 -8.33
C GLU A 256 -15.62 -19.90 -7.72
N LEU A 257 -15.07 -18.79 -7.20
CA LEU A 257 -13.81 -18.81 -6.45
C LEU A 257 -13.90 -19.71 -5.22
N PHE A 258 -14.99 -19.63 -4.42
CA PHE A 258 -15.16 -20.47 -3.25
C PHE A 258 -15.42 -21.93 -3.59
N ASP A 259 -16.16 -22.22 -4.66
CA ASP A 259 -16.34 -23.60 -5.16
C ASP A 259 -14.99 -24.18 -5.61
N THR A 260 -14.15 -23.39 -6.27
CA THR A 260 -12.79 -23.79 -6.66
C THR A 260 -11.90 -24.03 -5.42
N ILE A 261 -11.97 -23.20 -4.38
CA ILE A 261 -11.23 -23.40 -3.13
C ILE A 261 -11.64 -24.72 -2.46
N ILE A 262 -12.93 -25.02 -2.39
CA ILE A 262 -13.41 -26.30 -1.85
C ILE A 262 -12.85 -27.45 -2.67
N SER A 263 -12.90 -27.39 -4.01
CA SER A 263 -12.38 -28.44 -4.86
C SER A 263 -10.87 -28.70 -4.69
N VAL A 264 -10.09 -27.63 -4.45
CA VAL A 264 -8.66 -27.69 -4.16
C VAL A 264 -8.43 -28.31 -2.76
N TYR A 265 -9.19 -27.86 -1.75
CA TYR A 265 -9.11 -28.37 -0.39
C TYR A 265 -9.43 -29.86 -0.30
N GLU A 266 -10.43 -30.32 -1.05
CA GLU A 266 -10.82 -31.72 -1.10
C GLU A 266 -9.94 -32.57 -2.05
N GLY A 267 -8.97 -31.97 -2.75
CA GLY A 267 -8.08 -32.65 -3.69
C GLY A 267 -8.78 -33.16 -4.95
N ARG A 268 -9.94 -32.59 -5.31
CA ARG A 268 -10.76 -32.97 -6.48
C ARG A 268 -10.51 -32.10 -7.71
N ASN A 269 -9.63 -31.12 -7.63
CA ASN A 269 -9.37 -30.21 -8.75
C ASN A 269 -8.31 -30.79 -9.70
N ASP A 270 -8.71 -31.02 -10.96
CA ASP A 270 -7.87 -31.67 -11.97
C ASP A 270 -6.70 -30.78 -12.48
N VAL A 271 -6.75 -29.49 -12.24
CA VAL A 271 -5.72 -28.53 -12.67
C VAL A 271 -4.54 -28.53 -11.70
N VAL A 272 -4.81 -28.75 -10.40
CA VAL A 272 -3.79 -28.68 -9.35
C VAL A 272 -2.70 -29.72 -9.61
N ARG A 273 -1.50 -29.24 -9.87
CA ARG A 273 -0.31 -30.06 -10.06
C ARG A 273 0.85 -29.45 -9.30
N HIS A 274 1.73 -30.31 -8.84
CA HIS A 274 3.00 -29.89 -8.28
C HIS A 274 3.94 -29.50 -9.42
N VAL A 275 4.14 -28.21 -9.60
CA VAL A 275 4.96 -27.63 -10.67
C VAL A 275 5.98 -26.70 -10.06
N HIS A 276 7.22 -26.78 -10.53
CA HIS A 276 8.25 -25.81 -10.20
C HIS A 276 8.64 -25.01 -11.44
N ILE A 277 8.93 -23.73 -11.21
CA ILE A 277 9.54 -22.90 -12.24
C ILE A 277 10.97 -23.33 -12.39
N GLY A 278 11.34 -23.78 -13.61
CA GLY A 278 12.70 -24.18 -13.92
C GLY A 278 13.60 -22.96 -14.06
N PHE A 279 14.81 -23.06 -13.57
CA PHE A 279 15.89 -22.11 -13.84
C PHE A 279 16.82 -22.68 -14.92
N LYS A 280 17.81 -21.89 -15.35
CA LYS A 280 18.87 -22.42 -16.20
C LYS A 280 19.56 -23.61 -15.53
N LYS A 281 20.14 -24.48 -16.35
CA LYS A 281 20.74 -25.75 -15.89
C LYS A 281 21.78 -25.55 -14.79
N ASP A 282 22.64 -24.56 -14.89
CA ASP A 282 23.66 -24.25 -13.88
C ASP A 282 23.05 -23.85 -12.53
N ILE A 283 21.97 -23.06 -12.55
CA ILE A 283 21.22 -22.67 -11.35
C ILE A 283 20.46 -23.86 -10.76
N GLU A 284 19.81 -24.67 -11.61
CA GLU A 284 19.09 -25.88 -11.15
C GLU A 284 20.05 -26.91 -10.51
N ASP A 285 21.23 -27.07 -11.09
CA ASP A 285 22.26 -27.96 -10.53
C ASP A 285 22.74 -27.44 -9.16
N ALA A 286 22.86 -26.11 -8.99
CA ALA A 286 23.20 -25.51 -7.71
C ALA A 286 22.06 -25.70 -6.67
N ILE A 287 20.80 -25.47 -7.08
CA ILE A 287 19.62 -25.72 -6.22
C ILE A 287 19.60 -27.16 -5.75
N LYS A 288 19.78 -28.13 -6.65
CA LYS A 288 19.78 -29.57 -6.32
C LYS A 288 20.88 -29.96 -5.35
N GLN A 289 22.09 -29.40 -5.50
CA GLN A 289 23.21 -29.68 -4.59
C GLN A 289 22.89 -29.19 -3.17
N ILE A 290 22.38 -27.95 -3.03
CA ILE A 290 21.99 -27.41 -1.72
C ILE A 290 20.79 -28.16 -1.15
N GLN A 291 19.78 -28.47 -1.98
CA GLN A 291 18.59 -29.22 -1.58
C GLN A 291 18.94 -30.62 -1.04
N THR A 292 19.85 -31.32 -1.70
CA THR A 292 20.32 -32.62 -1.25
C THR A 292 21.00 -32.54 0.11
N ARG A 293 21.79 -31.48 0.33
CA ARG A 293 22.47 -31.26 1.60
C ARG A 293 21.50 -30.89 2.72
N LEU A 294 20.52 -30.02 2.43
CA LEU A 294 19.46 -29.65 3.39
C LEU A 294 18.58 -30.84 3.77
N LYS A 295 18.21 -31.69 2.82
CA LYS A 295 17.42 -32.94 3.10
C LYS A 295 18.16 -33.95 3.99
N SER A 296 19.48 -33.86 4.10
CA SER A 296 20.25 -34.69 5.01
C SER A 296 20.29 -34.20 6.46
N GLU A 297 19.81 -33.01 6.74
CA GLU A 297 19.74 -32.45 8.10
C GLU A 297 18.46 -32.92 8.80
N ALA A 298 18.63 -33.55 9.97
CA ALA A 298 17.49 -34.06 10.74
C ALA A 298 16.61 -32.98 11.38
N ASP A 299 17.19 -31.81 11.65
CA ASP A 299 16.54 -30.70 12.35
C ASP A 299 15.97 -29.64 11.38
N LEU A 300 15.81 -30.00 10.09
CA LEU A 300 15.25 -29.07 9.11
C LEU A 300 13.78 -28.79 9.41
N ASP A 301 13.39 -27.52 9.45
CA ASP A 301 11.98 -27.14 9.59
C ASP A 301 11.19 -27.54 8.34
N MET A 302 10.38 -28.59 8.47
CA MET A 302 9.59 -29.17 7.38
C MET A 302 8.40 -28.30 6.92
N ARG A 303 8.19 -27.15 7.55
CA ARG A 303 7.15 -26.18 7.13
C ARG A 303 7.51 -25.44 5.83
N PHE A 304 8.78 -25.49 5.42
CA PHE A 304 9.23 -25.02 4.10
C PHE A 304 9.75 -26.19 3.27
N SER A 305 9.56 -26.10 1.94
CA SER A 305 10.21 -27.05 1.05
C SER A 305 11.73 -26.83 1.03
N ALA A 306 12.48 -27.93 0.94
CA ALA A 306 13.94 -27.85 0.83
C ALA A 306 14.37 -27.08 -0.43
N ARG A 307 13.55 -27.11 -1.51
CA ARG A 307 13.77 -26.34 -2.72
C ARG A 307 13.64 -24.83 -2.46
N TYR A 308 12.57 -24.39 -1.79
CA TYR A 308 12.37 -23.00 -1.42
C TYR A 308 13.54 -22.46 -0.58
N LEU A 309 13.95 -23.24 0.44
CA LEU A 309 15.08 -22.87 1.29
C LEU A 309 16.38 -22.75 0.49
N SER A 310 16.61 -23.65 -0.48
CA SER A 310 17.78 -23.61 -1.35
C SER A 310 17.77 -22.35 -2.23
N ILE A 311 16.63 -22.01 -2.84
CA ILE A 311 16.45 -20.81 -3.66
C ILE A 311 16.73 -19.57 -2.82
N LYS A 312 16.10 -19.43 -1.65
CA LYS A 312 16.27 -18.26 -0.77
C LYS A 312 17.69 -18.16 -0.17
N LEU A 313 18.33 -19.30 0.08
CA LEU A 313 19.73 -19.33 0.52
C LEU A 313 20.67 -18.83 -0.59
N LEU A 314 20.46 -19.23 -1.84
CA LEU A 314 21.21 -18.75 -3.00
C LEU A 314 21.00 -17.24 -3.22
N GLU A 315 19.76 -16.74 -3.08
CA GLU A 315 19.42 -15.30 -3.14
C GLU A 315 20.06 -14.49 -1.99
N GLY A 316 20.60 -15.15 -0.97
CA GLY A 316 21.20 -14.50 0.19
C GLY A 316 20.16 -13.88 1.14
N ASP A 317 18.99 -14.50 1.26
CA ASP A 317 17.92 -14.04 2.15
C ASP A 317 18.35 -14.11 3.63
N LYS A 318 18.29 -12.97 4.32
CA LYS A 318 18.81 -12.83 5.70
C LYS A 318 18.04 -13.68 6.73
N GLU A 319 16.73 -13.84 6.57
CA GLU A 319 15.92 -14.66 7.50
C GLU A 319 16.23 -16.13 7.33
N VAL A 320 16.31 -16.61 6.08
CA VAL A 320 16.68 -18.01 5.82
C VAL A 320 18.10 -18.30 6.27
N VAL A 321 19.04 -17.39 6.03
CA VAL A 321 20.40 -17.49 6.55
C VAL A 321 20.41 -17.59 8.07
N THR A 322 19.63 -16.74 8.76
CA THR A 322 19.54 -16.77 10.24
C THR A 322 18.89 -18.05 10.74
N MET A 323 17.81 -18.50 10.10
CA MET A 323 17.12 -19.74 10.44
C MET A 323 18.03 -20.97 10.26
N LEU A 324 18.69 -21.08 9.12
CA LEU A 324 19.59 -22.20 8.82
C LEU A 324 20.88 -22.15 9.64
N SER A 325 21.28 -20.99 10.17
CA SER A 325 22.48 -20.85 11.00
C SER A 325 22.45 -21.67 12.29
N SER A 326 21.27 -22.11 12.73
CA SER A 326 21.07 -23.00 13.88
C SER A 326 21.36 -24.48 13.57
N LEU A 327 21.48 -24.86 12.29
CA LEU A 327 21.74 -26.26 11.89
C LEU A 327 23.18 -26.68 12.21
N PRO A 328 23.39 -27.93 12.61
CA PRO A 328 24.72 -28.44 12.99
C PRO A 328 25.79 -28.29 11.90
N HIS A 329 25.44 -28.54 10.63
CA HIS A 329 26.37 -28.51 9.49
C HIS A 329 26.24 -27.22 8.64
N TYR A 330 25.68 -26.16 9.19
CA TYR A 330 25.49 -24.91 8.45
C TYR A 330 26.78 -24.35 7.83
N ALA A 331 27.93 -24.50 8.48
CA ALA A 331 29.19 -24.00 7.95
C ALA A 331 29.56 -24.65 6.60
N GLU A 332 29.28 -25.96 6.44
CA GLU A 332 29.50 -26.66 5.18
C GLU A 332 28.50 -26.22 4.10
N ILE A 333 27.22 -26.09 4.47
CA ILE A 333 26.17 -25.60 3.56
C ILE A 333 26.50 -24.20 3.08
N LYS A 334 26.96 -23.32 3.97
CA LYS A 334 27.38 -21.97 3.63
C LYS A 334 28.59 -21.96 2.68
N ALA A 335 29.60 -22.77 2.94
CA ALA A 335 30.78 -22.87 2.08
C ALA A 335 30.40 -23.36 0.68
N LEU A 336 29.53 -24.35 0.57
CA LEU A 336 28.98 -24.85 -0.69
C LEU A 336 28.23 -23.73 -1.42
N ARG A 337 27.30 -23.05 -0.73
CA ARG A 337 26.54 -21.91 -1.27
C ARG A 337 27.46 -20.83 -1.81
N ASP A 338 28.46 -20.42 -1.04
CA ASP A 338 29.35 -19.31 -1.41
C ASP A 338 30.19 -19.67 -2.67
N SER A 339 30.60 -20.95 -2.82
CA SER A 339 31.30 -21.42 -4.02
C SER A 339 30.41 -21.43 -5.27
N LEU A 340 29.16 -21.92 -5.13
CA LEU A 340 28.20 -21.98 -6.24
C LEU A 340 27.76 -20.58 -6.69
N VAL A 341 27.50 -19.69 -5.73
CA VAL A 341 27.15 -18.30 -6.04
C VAL A 341 28.29 -17.60 -6.78
N ALA A 342 29.54 -17.74 -6.34
CA ALA A 342 30.69 -17.13 -6.99
C ALA A 342 30.88 -17.63 -8.43
N GLU A 343 30.60 -18.90 -8.70
CA GLU A 343 30.66 -19.50 -10.05
C GLU A 343 29.56 -18.93 -10.95
N ILE A 344 28.29 -18.90 -10.47
CA ILE A 344 27.14 -18.40 -11.22
C ILE A 344 27.28 -16.88 -11.49
N GLU A 345 27.64 -16.10 -10.49
CA GLU A 345 27.84 -14.64 -10.65
C GLU A 345 28.96 -14.32 -11.64
N LYS A 346 30.01 -15.13 -11.69
CA LYS A 346 31.08 -15.00 -12.66
C LYS A 346 30.64 -15.34 -14.08
N SER A 347 29.80 -16.38 -14.25
CA SER A 347 29.33 -16.81 -15.57
C SER A 347 28.29 -15.86 -16.16
N HIS A 348 27.44 -15.29 -15.31
CA HIS A 348 26.36 -14.38 -15.72
C HIS A 348 26.74 -12.90 -15.67
N GLU A 349 27.88 -12.53 -15.09
CA GLU A 349 28.31 -11.14 -14.84
C GLU A 349 27.30 -10.29 -14.05
N GLU A 350 26.40 -10.94 -13.32
CA GLU A 350 25.33 -10.36 -12.50
C GLU A 350 25.26 -11.06 -11.14
N ASP A 351 24.73 -10.38 -10.12
CA ASP A 351 24.52 -10.98 -8.80
C ASP A 351 23.39 -12.02 -8.84
N MET A 352 23.49 -13.04 -7.98
CA MET A 352 22.59 -14.19 -7.94
C MET A 352 21.11 -13.81 -7.85
N ALA A 353 20.76 -12.82 -7.01
CA ALA A 353 19.39 -12.35 -6.89
C ALA A 353 18.84 -11.77 -8.20
N THR A 354 19.69 -11.06 -8.97
CA THR A 354 19.32 -10.51 -10.29
C THR A 354 19.11 -11.63 -11.30
N VAL A 355 19.99 -12.61 -11.33
CA VAL A 355 19.90 -13.77 -12.25
C VAL A 355 18.60 -14.53 -12.02
N MET A 356 18.25 -14.78 -10.75
CA MET A 356 17.01 -15.48 -10.40
C MET A 356 15.76 -14.67 -10.73
N ALA A 357 15.75 -13.37 -10.45
CA ALA A 357 14.64 -12.50 -10.80
C ALA A 357 14.44 -12.40 -12.34
N ASN A 358 15.53 -12.27 -13.09
CA ASN A 358 15.47 -12.29 -14.55
C ASN A 358 14.87 -13.58 -15.09
N SER A 359 15.23 -14.73 -14.50
CA SER A 359 14.68 -16.04 -14.87
C SER A 359 13.16 -16.11 -14.58
N LYS A 360 12.71 -15.67 -13.41
CA LYS A 360 11.27 -15.63 -13.06
C LYS A 360 10.47 -14.74 -14.02
N TYR A 361 10.97 -13.54 -14.32
CA TYR A 361 10.33 -12.67 -15.30
C TYR A 361 10.38 -13.23 -16.72
N GLY A 362 11.45 -13.92 -17.10
CA GLY A 362 11.55 -14.64 -18.37
C GLY A 362 10.44 -15.68 -18.50
N PHE A 363 10.23 -16.49 -17.46
CA PHE A 363 9.14 -17.47 -17.42
C PHE A 363 7.77 -16.80 -17.55
N VAL A 364 7.47 -15.77 -16.75
CA VAL A 364 6.19 -15.05 -16.79
C VAL A 364 5.93 -14.45 -18.17
N SER A 365 6.95 -13.80 -18.77
CA SER A 365 6.85 -13.21 -20.11
C SER A 365 6.61 -14.26 -21.19
N GLY A 366 7.29 -15.41 -21.10
CA GLY A 366 7.10 -16.54 -22.01
C GLY A 366 5.67 -17.08 -21.94
N ALA A 367 5.16 -17.36 -20.73
CA ALA A 367 3.82 -17.86 -20.51
C ALA A 367 2.74 -16.87 -20.99
N LEU A 368 2.91 -15.57 -20.71
CA LEU A 368 1.96 -14.54 -21.18
C LEU A 368 2.03 -14.32 -22.69
N ARG A 369 3.18 -14.49 -23.33
CA ARG A 369 3.29 -14.40 -24.77
C ARG A 369 2.47 -15.47 -25.51
N GLU A 370 2.32 -16.64 -24.91
CA GLU A 370 1.51 -17.73 -25.46
C GLU A 370 0.03 -17.57 -25.18
N THR A 371 -0.34 -16.94 -24.05
CA THR A 371 -1.73 -16.91 -23.56
C THR A 371 -2.42 -15.56 -23.67
N LEU A 372 -1.67 -14.46 -23.89
CA LEU A 372 -2.22 -13.10 -23.95
C LEU A 372 -2.05 -12.51 -25.34
N HIS A 373 -3.17 -12.28 -26.03
CA HIS A 373 -3.20 -11.68 -27.36
C HIS A 373 -3.78 -10.26 -27.29
N THR A 374 -2.98 -9.27 -27.66
CA THR A 374 -3.33 -7.85 -27.54
C THR A 374 -3.67 -7.25 -28.90
N GLU A 375 -4.90 -6.80 -29.08
CA GLU A 375 -5.28 -5.84 -30.12
C GLU A 375 -5.25 -4.44 -29.48
N ASP A 376 -4.78 -3.41 -30.20
CA ASP A 376 -4.48 -2.03 -29.74
C ASP A 376 -5.20 -1.50 -28.47
N LYS A 377 -4.44 -1.06 -27.46
CA LYS A 377 -4.94 -0.55 -26.17
C LYS A 377 -5.47 0.90 -26.27
N GLU A 378 -6.79 1.11 -26.20
CA GLU A 378 -7.42 2.46 -26.20
C GLU A 378 -7.40 3.16 -24.82
N GLU A 379 -7.48 2.43 -23.69
CA GLU A 379 -7.55 3.04 -22.34
C GLU A 379 -6.27 3.77 -21.93
N ALA A 380 -5.10 3.30 -22.36
CA ALA A 380 -3.85 3.99 -22.11
C ALA A 380 -3.81 5.42 -22.71
N LYS A 381 -4.58 5.67 -23.77
CA LYS A 381 -4.65 6.99 -24.42
C LYS A 381 -5.40 8.02 -23.57
N THR A 382 -6.48 7.59 -22.88
CA THR A 382 -7.30 8.50 -22.04
C THR A 382 -6.53 8.96 -20.80
N THR A 383 -5.88 8.04 -20.08
CA THR A 383 -5.04 8.40 -18.92
C THR A 383 -3.88 9.30 -19.33
N ALA A 384 -3.21 8.98 -20.44
CA ALA A 384 -2.11 9.80 -20.95
C ALA A 384 -2.57 11.22 -21.35
N MET A 385 -3.78 11.35 -21.94
CA MET A 385 -4.34 12.66 -22.31
C MET A 385 -4.66 13.51 -21.07
N ILE A 386 -5.25 12.92 -20.04
CA ILE A 386 -5.54 13.61 -18.77
C ILE A 386 -4.22 14.02 -18.09
N ASP A 387 -3.25 13.11 -18.01
CA ASP A 387 -1.95 13.37 -17.41
C ASP A 387 -1.17 14.46 -18.16
N ALA A 388 -1.26 14.51 -19.49
CA ALA A 388 -0.63 15.56 -20.28
C ALA A 388 -1.06 16.97 -19.85
N VAL A 389 -2.28 17.11 -19.31
CA VAL A 389 -2.81 18.39 -18.79
C VAL A 389 -2.50 18.52 -17.29
N VAL A 390 -2.90 17.52 -16.49
CA VAL A 390 -2.87 17.56 -15.02
C VAL A 390 -1.44 17.60 -14.47
N THR A 391 -0.49 16.92 -15.12
CA THR A 391 0.91 16.92 -14.69
C THR A 391 1.80 17.83 -15.53
N SER A 392 1.20 18.66 -16.39
CA SER A 392 1.95 19.59 -17.25
C SER A 392 2.67 20.66 -16.42
N ARG A 393 3.76 21.18 -16.97
CA ARG A 393 4.56 22.22 -16.31
C ARG A 393 3.79 23.51 -16.06
N LEU A 394 2.86 23.85 -16.95
CA LEU A 394 2.09 25.10 -16.88
C LEU A 394 0.82 24.95 -16.03
N PHE A 395 0.07 23.85 -16.23
CA PHE A 395 -1.25 23.67 -15.61
C PHE A 395 -1.21 22.81 -14.34
N GLY A 396 -0.16 22.02 -14.09
CA GLY A 396 -0.10 21.10 -12.96
C GLY A 396 -0.27 21.78 -11.60
N PHE A 397 0.46 22.86 -11.33
CA PHE A 397 0.31 23.63 -10.09
C PHE A 397 -1.03 24.38 -10.00
N PRO A 398 -1.50 25.12 -11.03
CA PRO A 398 -2.80 25.76 -11.00
C PRO A 398 -3.98 24.80 -10.77
N ILE A 399 -3.99 23.66 -11.45
CA ILE A 399 -5.03 22.63 -11.27
C ILE A 399 -4.99 22.08 -9.85
N PHE A 400 -3.79 21.77 -9.33
CA PHE A 400 -3.64 21.31 -7.96
C PHE A 400 -4.19 22.33 -6.95
N ILE A 401 -3.81 23.61 -7.08
CA ILE A 401 -4.31 24.68 -6.20
C ILE A 401 -5.82 24.81 -6.32
N PHE A 402 -6.38 24.73 -7.53
CA PHE A 402 -7.82 24.80 -7.75
C PHE A 402 -8.58 23.65 -7.07
N ILE A 403 -8.09 22.41 -7.19
CA ILE A 403 -8.70 21.25 -6.53
C ILE A 403 -8.64 21.38 -5.01
N MET A 404 -7.51 21.84 -4.47
CA MET A 404 -7.37 22.09 -3.03
C MET A 404 -8.31 23.22 -2.56
N TRP A 405 -8.38 24.30 -3.31
CA TRP A 405 -9.32 25.39 -3.03
C TRP A 405 -10.77 24.90 -3.04
N LEU A 406 -11.15 24.11 -4.05
CA LEU A 406 -12.50 23.56 -4.16
C LEU A 406 -12.83 22.65 -2.96
N MET A 407 -11.89 21.80 -2.55
CA MET A 407 -12.03 20.94 -1.37
C MET A 407 -12.27 21.73 -0.10
N PHE A 408 -11.44 22.75 0.16
CA PHE A 408 -11.59 23.59 1.35
C PHE A 408 -12.85 24.45 1.29
N TRP A 409 -13.13 25.05 0.13
CA TRP A 409 -14.36 25.82 -0.06
C TRP A 409 -15.61 24.98 0.21
N ALA A 410 -15.68 23.78 -0.36
CA ALA A 410 -16.82 22.90 -0.13
C ALA A 410 -16.91 22.46 1.35
N THR A 411 -15.79 22.12 1.98
CA THR A 411 -15.75 21.72 3.39
C THR A 411 -16.27 22.81 4.31
N PHE A 412 -15.80 24.06 4.15
CA PHE A 412 -16.17 25.14 5.06
C PHE A 412 -17.48 25.84 4.68
N THR A 413 -17.85 25.91 3.40
CA THR A 413 -19.09 26.58 2.97
C THR A 413 -20.28 25.63 3.03
N ILE A 414 -20.17 24.43 2.43
CA ILE A 414 -21.29 23.48 2.41
C ILE A 414 -21.45 22.83 3.80
N GLY A 415 -20.33 22.57 4.48
CA GLY A 415 -20.35 21.96 5.82
C GLY A 415 -20.93 22.87 6.91
N GLN A 416 -20.92 24.19 6.70
CA GLN A 416 -21.45 25.15 7.66
C GLN A 416 -22.96 24.94 7.90
N TYR A 417 -23.75 24.68 6.86
CA TYR A 417 -25.20 24.50 7.00
C TYR A 417 -25.59 23.35 7.94
N PRO A 418 -25.10 22.10 7.74
CA PRO A 418 -25.38 21.03 8.68
C PRO A 418 -24.77 21.27 10.07
N MET A 419 -23.63 21.96 10.14
CA MET A 419 -23.00 22.33 11.41
C MET A 419 -23.91 23.25 12.24
N ASP A 420 -24.47 24.31 11.62
CA ASP A 420 -25.39 25.22 12.29
C ASP A 420 -26.68 24.53 12.76
N TRP A 421 -27.19 23.54 12.00
CA TRP A 421 -28.35 22.76 12.42
C TRP A 421 -28.07 21.87 13.63
N ILE A 422 -26.89 21.25 13.67
CA ILE A 422 -26.47 20.41 14.79
C ILE A 422 -26.21 21.28 16.02
N ASP A 423 -25.57 22.44 15.85
CA ASP A 423 -25.30 23.39 16.92
C ASP A 423 -26.60 23.91 17.55
N ALA A 424 -27.55 24.30 16.73
CA ALA A 424 -28.89 24.68 17.19
C ALA A 424 -29.60 23.52 17.95
N GLY A 425 -29.43 22.28 17.47
CA GLY A 425 -29.97 21.09 18.13
C GLY A 425 -29.33 20.81 19.50
N VAL A 426 -28.00 20.94 19.58
CA VAL A 426 -27.25 20.81 20.84
C VAL A 426 -27.66 21.92 21.82
N GLY A 427 -27.80 23.16 21.33
CA GLY A 427 -28.29 24.30 22.12
C GLY A 427 -29.68 24.04 22.68
N LEU A 428 -30.64 23.57 21.86
CA LEU A 428 -32.00 23.23 22.31
C LEU A 428 -31.99 22.17 23.42
N ILE A 429 -31.11 21.15 23.33
CA ILE A 429 -30.97 20.12 24.36
C ILE A 429 -30.44 20.75 25.66
N GLY A 430 -29.46 21.64 25.56
CA GLY A 430 -28.92 22.41 26.69
C GLY A 430 -29.98 23.25 27.39
N ASP A 431 -30.76 24.02 26.60
CA ASP A 431 -31.84 24.86 27.10
C ASP A 431 -32.96 24.03 27.80
N LEU A 432 -33.29 22.88 27.20
CA LEU A 432 -34.29 21.99 27.76
C LEU A 432 -33.84 21.46 29.13
N ILE A 433 -32.60 21.02 29.27
CA ILE A 433 -32.04 20.55 30.53
C ILE A 433 -31.96 21.71 31.55
N SER A 434 -31.53 22.90 31.09
CA SER A 434 -31.44 24.08 31.96
C SER A 434 -32.79 24.47 32.55
N THR A 435 -33.89 24.24 31.82
CA THR A 435 -35.25 24.59 32.22
C THR A 435 -35.87 23.59 33.22
N TYR A 436 -35.59 22.30 33.04
CA TYR A 436 -36.18 21.24 33.86
C TYR A 436 -35.33 20.81 35.05
N MET A 437 -34.05 21.17 35.10
CA MET A 437 -33.15 20.74 36.16
C MET A 437 -32.84 21.88 37.14
N PRO A 438 -32.94 21.67 38.47
CA PRO A 438 -32.57 22.71 39.45
C PRO A 438 -31.08 23.06 39.35
N ASP A 439 -30.78 24.33 39.67
CA ASP A 439 -29.38 24.83 39.64
C ASP A 439 -28.52 24.06 40.65
N GLY A 440 -27.31 23.67 40.19
CA GLY A 440 -26.37 22.94 41.01
C GLY A 440 -25.25 22.30 40.19
N PRO A 441 -24.19 21.80 40.84
CA PRO A 441 -22.96 21.31 40.17
C PRO A 441 -23.23 20.14 39.18
N VAL A 442 -24.31 19.38 39.40
CA VAL A 442 -24.70 18.29 38.48
C VAL A 442 -25.27 18.85 37.16
N LYS A 443 -26.02 19.95 37.21
CA LYS A 443 -26.53 20.65 36.01
C LYS A 443 -25.39 21.21 35.20
N ASP A 444 -24.45 21.90 35.85
CA ASP A 444 -23.28 22.49 35.17
C ASP A 444 -22.39 21.43 34.56
N MET A 445 -22.13 20.34 35.28
CA MET A 445 -21.40 19.19 34.76
C MET A 445 -22.11 18.56 33.53
N LEU A 446 -23.43 18.49 33.52
CA LEU A 446 -24.18 17.92 32.41
C LEU A 446 -24.18 18.86 31.19
N ILE A 447 -24.42 20.15 31.41
CA ILE A 447 -24.52 21.16 30.33
C ILE A 447 -23.10 21.48 29.79
N ASP A 448 -22.22 21.94 30.62
CA ASP A 448 -20.88 22.40 30.19
C ASP A 448 -19.92 21.24 29.97
N GLY A 449 -19.96 20.20 30.83
CA GLY A 449 -19.10 19.04 30.72
C GLY A 449 -19.53 18.08 29.61
N VAL A 450 -20.76 17.55 29.64
CA VAL A 450 -21.19 16.53 28.71
C VAL A 450 -21.70 17.14 27.40
N ILE A 451 -22.68 18.03 27.47
CA ILE A 451 -23.32 18.59 26.26
C ILE A 451 -22.34 19.51 25.54
N GLY A 452 -21.66 20.42 26.24
CA GLY A 452 -20.64 21.29 25.67
C GLY A 452 -19.46 20.50 25.07
N GLY A 453 -18.94 19.51 25.82
CA GLY A 453 -17.83 18.67 25.37
C GLY A 453 -18.17 17.75 24.18
N VAL A 454 -19.22 16.94 24.30
CA VAL A 454 -19.66 16.02 23.23
C VAL A 454 -20.29 16.79 22.07
N GLY A 455 -21.12 17.80 22.38
CA GLY A 455 -21.74 18.66 21.37
C GLY A 455 -20.71 19.33 20.48
N GLY A 456 -19.65 19.91 21.07
CA GLY A 456 -18.56 20.51 20.30
C GLY A 456 -17.87 19.55 19.32
N VAL A 457 -17.78 18.25 19.65
CA VAL A 457 -17.24 17.23 18.73
C VAL A 457 -18.22 16.94 17.58
N ILE A 458 -19.51 16.77 17.91
CA ILE A 458 -20.55 16.39 16.95
C ILE A 458 -20.83 17.53 15.97
N VAL A 459 -20.80 18.77 16.43
CA VAL A 459 -20.98 19.98 15.59
C VAL A 459 -19.97 19.99 14.42
N PHE A 460 -18.70 19.59 14.63
CA PHE A 460 -17.69 19.58 13.57
C PHE A 460 -17.76 18.34 12.67
N LEU A 461 -18.59 17.33 12.99
CA LEU A 461 -18.68 16.10 12.23
C LEU A 461 -19.01 16.29 10.74
N PRO A 462 -19.97 17.14 10.33
CA PRO A 462 -20.28 17.36 8.92
C PRO A 462 -19.07 17.86 8.10
N ASN A 463 -18.31 18.82 8.63
CA ASN A 463 -17.13 19.35 7.97
C ASN A 463 -16.08 18.24 7.76
N ILE A 464 -15.89 17.41 8.76
CA ILE A 464 -14.97 16.28 8.70
C ILE A 464 -15.44 15.23 7.67
N LEU A 465 -16.74 14.94 7.63
CA LEU A 465 -17.30 14.00 6.65
C LEU A 465 -17.13 14.50 5.22
N ILE A 466 -17.38 15.77 4.95
CA ILE A 466 -17.18 16.37 3.62
C ILE A 466 -15.69 16.33 3.24
N LEU A 467 -14.80 16.67 4.16
CA LEU A 467 -13.36 16.62 3.95
C LEU A 467 -12.93 15.17 3.58
N TYR A 468 -13.40 14.18 4.34
CA TYR A 468 -13.10 12.76 4.03
C TYR A 468 -13.71 12.29 2.70
N ALA A 469 -14.88 12.80 2.32
CA ALA A 469 -15.48 12.49 1.03
C ALA A 469 -14.59 12.95 -0.13
N PHE A 470 -14.08 14.19 -0.07
CA PHE A 470 -13.15 14.71 -1.07
C PHE A 470 -11.82 13.97 -1.09
N ILE A 471 -11.26 13.64 0.08
CA ILE A 471 -10.01 12.88 0.19
C ILE A 471 -10.18 11.49 -0.43
N SER A 472 -11.24 10.76 -0.07
CA SER A 472 -11.53 9.44 -0.63
C SER A 472 -11.75 9.51 -2.14
N PHE A 473 -12.44 10.53 -2.63
CA PHE A 473 -12.61 10.75 -4.06
C PHE A 473 -11.27 10.97 -4.78
N MET A 474 -10.39 11.82 -4.24
CA MET A 474 -9.07 12.07 -4.83
C MET A 474 -8.16 10.83 -4.77
N GLU A 475 -8.24 10.05 -3.70
CA GLU A 475 -7.49 8.81 -3.53
C GLU A 475 -7.96 7.75 -4.54
N ASP A 476 -9.25 7.45 -4.55
CA ASP A 476 -9.86 6.43 -5.42
C ASP A 476 -9.78 6.80 -6.91
N SER A 477 -9.78 8.09 -7.25
CA SER A 477 -9.60 8.55 -8.64
C SER A 477 -8.17 8.43 -9.16
N GLY A 478 -7.17 8.22 -8.29
CA GLY A 478 -5.74 8.20 -8.65
C GLY A 478 -5.10 9.60 -8.73
N TYR A 479 -5.84 10.69 -8.44
CA TYR A 479 -5.29 12.04 -8.48
C TYR A 479 -4.25 12.29 -7.39
N MET A 480 -4.36 11.64 -6.22
CA MET A 480 -3.42 11.78 -5.11
C MET A 480 -1.98 11.41 -5.49
N ALA A 481 -1.80 10.36 -6.31
CA ALA A 481 -0.48 9.98 -6.80
C ALA A 481 0.13 11.08 -7.69
N ARG A 482 -0.68 11.74 -8.52
CA ARG A 482 -0.24 12.86 -9.39
C ARG A 482 0.12 14.10 -8.57
N ALA A 483 -0.65 14.42 -7.54
CA ALA A 483 -0.33 15.51 -6.62
C ALA A 483 1.02 15.26 -5.91
N ALA A 484 1.25 14.03 -5.42
CA ALA A 484 2.52 13.64 -4.82
C ALA A 484 3.68 13.71 -5.83
N PHE A 485 3.46 13.29 -7.08
CA PHE A 485 4.43 13.38 -8.17
C PHE A 485 4.84 14.84 -8.47
N ILE A 486 3.90 15.77 -8.54
CA ILE A 486 4.16 17.20 -8.78
C ILE A 486 5.01 17.81 -7.65
N MET A 487 4.72 17.41 -6.40
CA MET A 487 5.31 18.01 -5.20
C MET A 487 6.59 17.31 -4.71
N ASP A 488 6.95 16.15 -5.26
CA ASP A 488 8.06 15.35 -4.75
C ASP A 488 9.38 16.11 -4.65
N LYS A 489 9.72 16.90 -5.65
CA LYS A 489 10.97 17.66 -5.66
C LYS A 489 11.08 18.64 -4.49
N ILE A 490 9.95 19.27 -4.11
CA ILE A 490 9.90 20.20 -2.97
C ILE A 490 10.08 19.42 -1.67
N MET A 491 9.33 18.32 -1.52
CA MET A 491 9.40 17.48 -0.34
C MET A 491 10.79 16.88 -0.14
N HIS A 492 11.42 16.43 -1.22
CA HIS A 492 12.77 15.89 -1.17
C HIS A 492 13.82 16.91 -0.68
N LYS A 493 13.71 18.18 -1.10
CA LYS A 493 14.59 19.26 -0.61
C LYS A 493 14.45 19.50 0.90
N ILE A 494 13.29 19.19 1.47
CA ILE A 494 13.03 19.27 2.92
C ILE A 494 13.54 18.00 3.64
N GLY A 495 13.80 16.92 2.90
CA GLY A 495 14.23 15.62 3.42
C GLY A 495 13.08 14.65 3.65
N LEU A 496 11.92 14.89 3.03
CA LEU A 496 10.71 14.07 3.15
C LEU A 496 10.42 13.31 1.86
N HIS A 497 9.56 12.32 1.94
CA HIS A 497 8.98 11.61 0.81
C HIS A 497 7.89 12.45 0.14
N GLY A 498 7.71 12.35 -1.19
CA GLY A 498 6.67 13.09 -1.91
C GLY A 498 5.25 12.88 -1.37
N LYS A 499 4.92 11.67 -0.94
CA LYS A 499 3.64 11.34 -0.30
C LYS A 499 3.40 12.11 1.02
N SER A 500 4.45 12.62 1.70
CA SER A 500 4.31 13.44 2.91
C SER A 500 3.61 14.78 2.66
N PHE A 501 3.59 15.24 1.41
CA PHE A 501 2.91 16.48 1.05
C PHE A 501 1.41 16.43 1.31
N ILE A 502 0.77 15.29 1.07
CA ILE A 502 -0.67 15.09 1.22
C ILE A 502 -1.13 15.32 2.66
N PRO A 503 -0.59 14.62 3.68
CA PRO A 503 -0.89 14.92 5.09
C PRO A 503 -0.66 16.38 5.45
N LEU A 504 0.46 16.97 5.06
CA LEU A 504 0.78 18.36 5.40
C LEU A 504 -0.24 19.37 4.85
N VAL A 505 -0.75 19.15 3.64
CA VAL A 505 -1.81 20.02 3.08
C VAL A 505 -3.14 19.79 3.81
N MET A 506 -3.46 18.54 4.11
CA MET A 506 -4.66 18.20 4.90
C MET A 506 -4.63 18.82 6.29
N GLY A 507 -3.45 18.98 6.88
CA GLY A 507 -3.23 19.62 8.18
C GLY A 507 -3.76 21.05 8.26
N PHE A 508 -3.81 21.79 7.15
CA PHE A 508 -4.47 23.12 7.12
C PHE A 508 -5.99 23.03 7.31
N GLY A 509 -6.62 21.92 6.95
CA GLY A 509 -8.03 21.68 7.25
C GLY A 509 -8.22 21.11 8.65
N CYS A 510 -7.66 19.91 8.89
CA CYS A 510 -7.74 19.21 10.17
C CYS A 510 -6.54 18.27 10.34
N ASN A 511 -5.79 18.43 11.44
CA ASN A 511 -4.61 17.61 11.73
C ASN A 511 -4.95 16.14 12.04
N VAL A 512 -6.15 15.84 12.50
CA VAL A 512 -6.55 14.45 12.84
C VAL A 512 -6.56 13.55 11.60
N PRO A 513 -7.30 13.87 10.50
CA PRO A 513 -7.22 13.10 9.27
C PRO A 513 -5.83 13.14 8.64
N ALA A 514 -5.12 14.26 8.75
CA ALA A 514 -3.77 14.43 8.24
C ALA A 514 -2.80 13.40 8.85
N ILE A 515 -2.77 13.29 10.18
CA ILE A 515 -1.94 12.31 10.88
C ILE A 515 -2.35 10.88 10.51
N ILE A 516 -3.64 10.57 10.38
CA ILE A 516 -4.11 9.24 9.96
C ILE A 516 -3.64 8.92 8.54
N ALA A 517 -3.65 9.90 7.63
CA ALA A 517 -3.19 9.73 6.25
C ALA A 517 -1.68 9.46 6.13
N THR A 518 -0.88 9.77 7.14
CA THR A 518 0.57 9.44 7.13
C THR A 518 0.85 7.94 7.04
N ARG A 519 -0.14 7.09 7.33
CA ARG A 519 -0.01 5.62 7.19
C ARG A 519 0.27 5.18 5.75
N THR A 520 -0.04 6.00 4.76
CA THR A 520 0.28 5.74 3.34
C THR A 520 1.75 5.96 2.99
N ILE A 521 2.54 6.51 3.92
CA ILE A 521 3.98 6.77 3.73
C ILE A 521 4.75 5.52 4.11
N GLU A 522 5.41 4.91 3.13
CA GLU A 522 6.16 3.65 3.27
C GLU A 522 7.41 3.82 4.18
N SER A 523 8.13 4.94 4.00
CA SER A 523 9.32 5.24 4.81
C SER A 523 8.94 5.56 6.25
N HIS A 524 9.34 4.70 7.20
CA HIS A 524 9.07 4.86 8.63
C HIS A 524 9.59 6.20 9.17
N SER A 525 10.82 6.60 8.79
CA SER A 525 11.41 7.86 9.23
C SER A 525 10.68 9.07 8.65
N SER A 526 10.31 9.04 7.37
CA SER A 526 9.52 10.12 6.74
C SER A 526 8.11 10.21 7.34
N ARG A 527 7.50 9.07 7.67
CA ARG A 527 6.19 9.02 8.35
C ARG A 527 6.25 9.67 9.73
N LEU A 528 7.22 9.30 10.57
CA LEU A 528 7.39 9.88 11.91
C LEU A 528 7.66 11.39 11.86
N ILE A 529 8.56 11.82 10.96
CA ILE A 529 8.82 13.26 10.80
C ILE A 529 7.56 13.98 10.38
N THR A 530 6.78 13.44 9.43
CA THR A 530 5.52 14.05 8.96
C THR A 530 4.51 14.17 10.10
N ILE A 531 4.35 13.14 10.94
CA ILE A 531 3.48 13.19 12.13
C ILE A 531 3.90 14.31 13.09
N LEU A 532 5.21 14.46 13.31
CA LEU A 532 5.74 15.45 14.27
C LEU A 532 5.61 16.89 13.76
N ILE A 533 5.67 17.10 12.45
CA ILE A 533 5.58 18.47 11.88
C ILE A 533 4.16 18.87 11.49
N ASP A 534 3.25 17.93 11.30
CA ASP A 534 1.86 18.20 10.93
C ASP A 534 1.14 19.15 11.89
N PRO A 535 1.32 19.08 13.23
CA PRO A 535 0.73 20.04 14.17
C PRO A 535 1.17 21.49 13.98
N PHE A 536 2.24 21.78 13.24
CA PHE A 536 2.62 23.16 12.91
C PHE A 536 1.78 23.75 11.78
N MET A 537 1.07 22.91 11.02
CA MET A 537 0.08 23.37 10.05
C MET A 537 -1.15 23.90 10.81
N SER A 538 -1.45 25.16 10.58
CA SER A 538 -2.56 25.84 11.28
C SER A 538 -3.91 25.36 10.74
N CYS A 539 -4.60 24.51 11.49
CA CYS A 539 -5.92 24.00 11.11
C CYS A 539 -7.06 25.00 11.43
N GLY A 540 -8.23 24.76 10.81
CA GLY A 540 -9.41 25.60 10.98
C GLY A 540 -9.85 25.80 12.44
N ALA A 541 -9.62 24.82 13.32
CA ALA A 541 -9.96 24.93 14.74
C ALA A 541 -9.11 25.97 15.51
N ARG A 542 -7.94 26.37 15.01
CA ARG A 542 -7.09 27.40 15.60
C ARG A 542 -7.43 28.81 15.12
N LEU A 543 -8.17 28.92 14.02
CA LEU A 543 -8.50 30.21 13.40
C LEU A 543 -9.24 31.17 14.36
N PRO A 544 -10.25 30.76 15.15
CA PRO A 544 -10.91 31.63 16.10
C PRO A 544 -9.98 32.25 17.13
N ILE A 545 -9.02 31.43 17.66
CA ILE A 545 -8.03 31.89 18.62
C ILE A 545 -7.08 32.89 17.99
N TYR A 546 -6.64 32.64 16.75
CA TYR A 546 -5.80 33.60 16.00
C TYR A 546 -6.51 34.91 15.75
N LEU A 547 -7.79 34.87 15.32
CA LEU A 547 -8.58 36.09 15.08
C LEU A 547 -8.79 36.89 16.34
N LEU A 548 -9.04 36.24 17.48
CA LEU A 548 -9.17 36.91 18.77
C LEU A 548 -7.86 37.61 19.18
N LEU A 549 -6.74 36.91 19.15
CA LEU A 549 -5.44 37.48 19.50
C LEU A 549 -5.01 38.59 18.55
N ILE A 550 -5.19 38.39 17.24
CA ILE A 550 -4.84 39.37 16.22
C ILE A 550 -5.73 40.63 16.35
N GLY A 551 -7.04 40.45 16.62
CA GLY A 551 -7.97 41.54 16.85
C GLY A 551 -7.58 42.45 18.01
N VAL A 552 -7.01 41.85 19.08
CA VAL A 552 -6.53 42.58 20.26
C VAL A 552 -5.17 43.24 20.00
N PHE A 553 -4.20 42.52 19.44
CA PHE A 553 -2.82 43.01 19.36
C PHE A 553 -2.47 43.71 18.05
N PHE A 554 -3.18 43.41 16.94
CA PHE A 554 -2.88 43.93 15.60
C PHE A 554 -4.13 44.38 14.83
N PRO A 555 -5.00 45.26 15.38
CA PRO A 555 -6.28 45.62 14.75
C PRO A 555 -6.12 46.23 13.35
N ASN A 556 -5.05 47.00 13.13
CA ASN A 556 -4.82 47.71 11.86
C ASN A 556 -4.18 46.84 10.76
N HIS A 557 -3.61 45.70 11.11
CA HIS A 557 -2.86 44.82 10.20
C HIS A 557 -3.25 43.36 10.35
N ALA A 558 -4.52 43.08 10.67
CA ALA A 558 -5.01 41.73 11.00
C ALA A 558 -4.71 40.67 9.90
N SER A 559 -4.93 41.05 8.63
CA SER A 559 -4.69 40.14 7.49
C SER A 559 -3.20 39.78 7.36
N LEU A 560 -2.29 40.77 7.55
CA LEU A 560 -0.84 40.52 7.47
C LEU A 560 -0.35 39.69 8.65
N ALA A 561 -0.85 39.94 9.85
CA ALA A 561 -0.55 39.20 11.04
C ALA A 561 -1.01 37.72 10.89
N LEU A 562 -2.21 37.48 10.38
CA LEU A 562 -2.71 36.15 10.11
C LEU A 562 -1.82 35.39 9.08
N LEU A 563 -1.50 36.04 7.97
CA LEU A 563 -0.63 35.48 6.94
C LEU A 563 0.76 35.15 7.52
N SER A 564 1.31 36.02 8.37
CA SER A 564 2.60 35.80 9.00
C SER A 564 2.61 34.59 9.94
N LEU A 565 1.52 34.34 10.67
CA LEU A 565 1.38 33.15 11.54
C LEU A 565 1.34 31.86 10.72
N TYR A 566 0.61 31.83 9.61
CA TYR A 566 0.61 30.69 8.70
C TYR A 566 1.99 30.45 8.08
N ALA A 567 2.65 31.50 7.61
CA ALA A 567 4.01 31.42 7.07
C ALA A 567 5.01 30.93 8.14
N LEU A 568 4.90 31.42 9.37
CA LEU A 568 5.74 31.00 10.48
C LEU A 568 5.55 29.49 10.76
N GLY A 569 4.31 29.00 10.78
CA GLY A 569 4.01 27.57 10.96
C GLY A 569 4.70 26.71 9.90
N ILE A 570 4.62 27.10 8.62
CA ILE A 570 5.29 26.41 7.51
C ILE A 570 6.82 26.43 7.69
N ILE A 571 7.39 27.60 8.03
CA ILE A 571 8.84 27.75 8.24
C ILE A 571 9.31 26.84 9.37
N VAL A 572 8.61 26.84 10.53
CA VAL A 572 8.93 25.99 11.67
C VAL A 572 8.84 24.51 11.29
N ALA A 573 7.81 24.10 10.55
CA ALA A 573 7.68 22.74 10.08
C ALA A 573 8.87 22.31 9.20
N VAL A 574 9.26 23.17 8.24
CA VAL A 574 10.40 22.89 7.35
C VAL A 574 11.72 22.82 8.11
N VAL A 575 11.94 23.75 9.04
CA VAL A 575 13.16 23.76 9.87
C VAL A 575 13.22 22.52 10.76
N THR A 576 12.11 22.18 11.43
CA THR A 576 12.00 21.00 12.29
C THR A 576 12.22 19.71 11.48
N ALA A 577 11.62 19.59 10.30
CA ALA A 577 11.81 18.43 9.42
C ALA A 577 13.30 18.25 9.06
N ARG A 578 13.98 19.33 8.67
CA ARG A 578 15.42 19.29 8.35
C ARG A 578 16.29 18.94 9.54
N LEU A 579 15.99 19.48 10.73
CA LEU A 579 16.72 19.17 11.96
C LEU A 579 16.55 17.70 12.35
N LEU A 580 15.30 17.19 12.38
CA LEU A 580 15.02 15.79 12.69
C LEU A 580 15.70 14.86 11.68
N ARG A 581 15.68 15.18 10.40
CA ARG A 581 16.35 14.39 9.34
C ARG A 581 17.87 14.38 9.52
N LYS A 582 18.46 15.49 9.93
CA LYS A 582 19.91 15.60 10.12
C LYS A 582 20.41 14.90 11.39
N PHE A 583 19.68 15.00 12.49
CA PHE A 583 20.19 14.59 13.81
C PHE A 583 19.64 13.26 14.31
N HIS A 584 18.36 12.90 13.99
CA HIS A 584 17.70 11.73 14.58
C HIS A 584 17.44 10.61 13.56
N TYR A 585 17.03 10.96 12.36
CA TYR A 585 16.57 9.97 11.37
C TYR A 585 17.56 9.91 10.21
N LYS A 586 18.35 8.84 10.12
CA LYS A 586 19.23 8.57 8.97
C LYS A 586 18.38 8.48 7.68
N LYS A 587 18.98 8.79 6.52
CA LYS A 587 18.32 8.57 5.23
C LYS A 587 17.92 7.11 5.12
N ASP A 588 16.64 6.84 4.84
CA ASP A 588 16.19 5.52 4.46
C ASP A 588 16.82 5.16 3.12
N GLU A 589 17.29 3.92 3.02
CA GLU A 589 17.82 3.37 1.77
C GLU A 589 16.70 2.94 0.82
N THR A 590 15.42 3.08 1.22
CA THR A 590 14.29 2.76 0.36
C THR A 590 14.20 3.71 -0.81
N PRO A 591 14.29 3.20 -2.05
CA PRO A 591 14.22 4.03 -3.25
C PRO A 591 12.83 4.68 -3.35
N PHE A 592 12.80 5.90 -3.89
CA PHE A 592 11.55 6.55 -4.22
C PHE A 592 11.00 5.97 -5.52
N VAL A 593 10.11 5.01 -5.40
CA VAL A 593 9.39 4.47 -6.54
C VAL A 593 7.90 4.73 -6.30
N MET A 594 7.28 5.51 -7.17
CA MET A 594 5.86 5.82 -7.08
C MET A 594 5.12 5.31 -8.30
N GLU A 595 4.16 4.44 -8.06
CA GLU A 595 3.22 4.02 -9.10
C GLU A 595 2.17 5.10 -9.33
N LEU A 596 1.82 5.28 -10.59
CA LEU A 596 0.76 6.18 -11.01
C LEU A 596 -0.41 5.33 -11.53
N PRO A 597 -1.38 4.95 -10.67
CA PRO A 597 -2.49 4.11 -11.08
C PRO A 597 -3.33 4.83 -12.16
N PRO A 598 -3.98 4.11 -13.09
CA PRO A 598 -4.85 4.72 -14.08
C PRO A 598 -5.99 5.50 -13.41
N TYR A 599 -6.50 6.53 -14.08
CA TYR A 599 -7.64 7.26 -13.57
C TYR A 599 -8.89 6.39 -13.58
N ARG A 600 -9.56 6.36 -12.43
CA ARG A 600 -10.82 5.62 -12.25
C ARG A 600 -11.87 6.55 -11.66
N ILE A 601 -13.11 6.43 -12.13
CA ILE A 601 -14.23 7.15 -11.53
C ILE A 601 -14.69 6.36 -10.30
N PRO A 602 -14.55 6.91 -9.07
CA PRO A 602 -14.99 6.23 -7.86
C PRO A 602 -16.50 6.02 -7.86
N THR A 603 -16.95 4.87 -7.33
CA THR A 603 -18.39 4.67 -7.13
C THR A 603 -18.86 5.44 -5.90
N MET A 604 -19.97 6.18 -6.03
CA MET A 604 -20.54 6.98 -4.93
C MET A 604 -20.77 6.12 -3.67
N LYS A 605 -21.17 4.87 -3.83
CA LYS A 605 -21.38 3.93 -2.72
C LYS A 605 -20.07 3.60 -1.97
N ALA A 606 -18.96 3.44 -2.66
CA ALA A 606 -17.65 3.18 -2.05
C ALA A 606 -17.16 4.42 -1.30
N THR A 607 -17.19 5.60 -1.93
CA THR A 607 -16.79 6.87 -1.32
C THR A 607 -17.60 7.16 -0.05
N MET A 608 -18.94 6.99 -0.08
CA MET A 608 -19.80 7.19 1.09
C MET A 608 -19.51 6.18 2.22
N ARG A 609 -19.22 4.92 1.89
CA ARG A 609 -18.85 3.91 2.88
C ARG A 609 -17.51 4.26 3.54
N HIS A 610 -16.51 4.66 2.76
CA HIS A 610 -15.20 5.07 3.27
C HIS A 610 -15.30 6.32 4.14
N MET A 611 -16.04 7.33 3.67
CA MET A 611 -16.33 8.55 4.41
C MET A 611 -16.96 8.24 5.78
N TRP A 612 -18.00 7.41 5.80
CA TRP A 612 -18.70 7.04 7.04
C TRP A 612 -17.82 6.24 8.00
N ALA A 613 -17.04 5.27 7.49
CA ALA A 613 -16.09 4.49 8.29
C ALA A 613 -15.05 5.38 8.98
N LYS A 614 -14.50 6.36 8.26
CA LYS A 614 -13.55 7.35 8.81
C LYS A 614 -14.22 8.28 9.82
N GLY A 615 -15.45 8.75 9.55
CA GLY A 615 -16.24 9.56 10.49
C GLY A 615 -16.54 8.81 11.79
N GLN A 616 -16.90 7.54 11.69
CA GLN A 616 -17.13 6.68 12.86
C GLN A 616 -15.86 6.46 13.69
N GLN A 617 -14.69 6.27 13.03
CA GLN A 617 -13.41 6.21 13.72
C GLN A 617 -13.07 7.51 14.44
N TYR A 618 -13.35 8.67 13.83
CA TYR A 618 -13.21 9.98 14.46
C TYR A 618 -14.04 10.09 15.71
N LEU A 619 -15.35 9.80 15.64
CA LEU A 619 -16.26 9.88 16.78
C LEU A 619 -15.81 8.97 17.93
N LYS A 620 -15.42 7.72 17.64
CA LYS A 620 -14.96 6.77 18.67
C LYS A 620 -13.67 7.24 19.36
N LYS A 621 -12.71 7.78 18.61
CA LYS A 621 -11.42 8.17 19.17
C LYS A 621 -11.47 9.52 19.88
N MET A 622 -12.13 10.51 19.25
CA MET A 622 -12.13 11.88 19.77
C MET A 622 -13.24 12.11 20.81
N GLY A 623 -14.42 11.53 20.59
CA GLY A 623 -15.56 11.70 21.51
C GLY A 623 -15.25 11.21 22.92
N GLY A 624 -14.62 10.05 23.08
CA GLY A 624 -14.28 9.51 24.40
C GLY A 624 -13.21 10.34 25.12
N ILE A 625 -12.15 10.74 24.44
CA ILE A 625 -11.04 11.52 25.02
C ILE A 625 -11.53 12.92 25.40
N ILE A 626 -12.28 13.58 24.51
CA ILE A 626 -12.79 14.93 24.75
C ILE A 626 -13.83 14.93 25.87
N LEU A 627 -14.73 13.92 25.93
CA LEU A 627 -15.69 13.78 27.03
C LEU A 627 -14.98 13.71 28.39
N VAL A 628 -13.96 12.84 28.52
CA VAL A 628 -13.21 12.70 29.78
C VAL A 628 -12.48 13.99 30.13
N ALA A 629 -11.81 14.61 29.14
CA ALA A 629 -11.11 15.88 29.36
C ALA A 629 -12.07 17.01 29.76
N SER A 630 -13.24 17.12 29.09
CA SER A 630 -14.25 18.14 29.39
C SER A 630 -14.85 17.95 30.81
N LEU A 631 -15.13 16.71 31.21
CA LEU A 631 -15.58 16.41 32.57
C LEU A 631 -14.55 16.78 33.63
N ILE A 632 -13.26 16.47 33.39
CA ILE A 632 -12.18 16.83 34.32
C ILE A 632 -12.06 18.35 34.44
N ILE A 633 -12.07 19.08 33.32
CA ILE A 633 -11.99 20.53 33.30
C ILE A 633 -13.19 21.15 34.03
N CYS A 634 -14.40 20.65 33.75
CA CYS A 634 -15.61 21.13 34.39
C CYS A 634 -15.58 20.92 35.91
N LEU A 635 -15.12 19.74 36.37
CA LEU A 635 -14.97 19.44 37.79
C LEU A 635 -13.92 20.34 38.49
N LEU A 636 -12.82 20.64 37.81
CA LEU A 636 -11.79 21.55 38.34
C LEU A 636 -12.32 23.00 38.40
N TYR A 637 -13.03 23.45 37.38
CA TYR A 637 -13.60 24.80 37.32
C TYR A 637 -14.70 25.01 38.34
N THR A 638 -15.58 24.05 38.57
CA THR A 638 -16.65 24.13 39.59
C THR A 638 -16.11 24.10 41.01
N SER A 639 -14.95 23.47 41.27
CA SER A 639 -14.30 23.51 42.58
C SER A 639 -13.66 24.87 42.90
N ASP A 640 -13.09 25.55 41.92
CA ASP A 640 -12.52 26.90 42.07
C ASP A 640 -13.60 27.99 42.27
N ALA A 641 -14.75 27.85 41.61
CA ALA A 641 -15.88 28.78 41.75
C ALA A 641 -16.58 28.69 43.12
N ALA A 642 -16.34 27.62 43.88
CA ALA A 642 -16.86 27.45 45.23
C ALA A 642 -16.03 28.21 46.28
N ASP A 643 -14.77 28.57 45.96
CA ASP A 643 -13.88 29.34 46.84
C ASP A 643 -13.95 30.87 46.62
N ASP A 644 -14.54 31.34 45.50
CA ASP A 644 -14.82 32.75 45.25
C ASP A 644 -16.21 33.16 45.82
N THR A 645 -16.35 33.10 47.13
CA THR A 645 -17.38 33.91 47.78
C THR A 645 -16.88 35.35 47.77
N PRO A 646 -17.55 36.28 47.08
CA PRO A 646 -17.20 37.70 47.18
C PRO A 646 -17.51 38.12 48.62
N CYS A 647 -16.49 38.48 49.38
CA CYS A 647 -16.70 39.37 50.50
C CYS A 647 -17.21 40.67 49.98
N VAL A 648 -18.52 40.82 50.00
CA VAL A 648 -19.18 42.12 49.77
C VAL A 648 -19.33 42.75 51.16
N ASP A 649 -18.59 43.80 51.41
CA ASP A 649 -18.98 44.91 52.24
C ASP A 649 -19.37 46.09 51.36
#